data_55590c293cfa7cbb50f75dedef43867c
#
_entry.id   55590c293cfa7cbb50f75dedef43867c
#
_cell.length_a   1.000
_cell.length_b   1.000
_cell.length_c   1.000
_cell.angle_alpha   90.00
_cell.angle_beta   90.00
_cell.angle_gamma   90.00
#
_symmetry.space_group_name_H-M   'P 1'
#
loop_
_entity.id
_entity.type
_entity.pdbx_description
1 polymer ?
#
loop_
_entity_poly.entity_id
_entity_poly.type
_entity_poly.pdbx_seq_one_letter_code
_entity_poly.pdbx_strand_id
1 'polypeptide(L)'
;MPSTNRRNSDDDKTRKYKMQNAKRKKRKSNTRRDPRATKRVDTTKVNKGKKGKNKDGKFSSRHPKLMMALRIFILLFLLLCVIGAGIVAGVFFGLFGDDFEITKEELTIGTANSVIVDQNGGVIANLSGDEKRKIITLEDMADYLPKAYVAMEDERFYEHSGVDLKRTAGAILQTLLGNSSYGGSTITQQLVKNITQDDERSGIAGIMRKVREWAKAYQVERMISKDQILELYLNILYVGGEGNLHGVELGAEYYFNKSAKDLSLAECAFMAGINSSPSRYNPFDESKDNTELIKNQTKVALNKMNELGYINTQDEYNAAIAEVDNGLKFQKGDIATSSSYSYHTEALLDQVIDQFIEEKGWSEQFAENYVYSSGLTIYSTVDTNIQTQMEEEFNKDRYIVAGRATDSETGEKKNDHSQAAMVVIDYKTGNVVGTVGGLGEKTESRGLNRATQSVRQTGSSIKPIAVIAPALQEKVITAATAYMDQETNFGGNYTPKNQNGKFSNESVNIRYFIAKSLNVPAVKIMRELTPSKSIEYLNKMGLSHITAEQDADLSLALGGTTNGATPLEMAAAYATIANDGVYITPTFYTKVVDSSGNTVLTPKQEQTRVISEQNAYIVKSILQEPVKSGGTATYCAISGMDVAAKTGTTDDDYDRWLCGFTPYYAAATWFGYDQPETVYYSGNNPAGVIWDNVMTTIHEGLENATFTRPSGIVEQSVCRTTGCIATTGCANKYTEIFTQDNLPEQCEGHGSQTICTESNKIATEYCSQYCEVRQNYYGAVLPKEELDLWTPVNGKGSTGTRINETCTLHTKPKEEEKPVNNTPNTNTTNTTGGNTTTGNGNTTTGKDNTTTGNGNTITGDDNTTNENGNTTQ
;
A
#
# COMPACT_ATOMS: atom_id res chain seq x y z
N MET A 1 32.78 3.88 36.86
CA MET A 1 33.08 5.28 37.22
C MET A 1 33.96 5.89 36.15
N PRO A 2 33.82 7.13 35.70
CA PRO A 2 32.63 7.99 35.71
C PRO A 2 32.15 8.33 34.27
N SER A 3 30.90 8.37 34.02
CA SER A 3 29.96 9.45 33.67
C SER A 3 30.50 10.71 32.97
N THR A 4 29.96 11.00 31.77
CA THR A 4 29.62 12.36 31.37
C THR A 4 28.50 12.38 30.33
N ASN A 5 27.42 12.98 30.75
CA ASN A 5 26.27 13.58 30.09
C ASN A 5 26.52 14.15 28.68
N ARG A 6 25.54 13.91 27.76
CA ARG A 6 25.04 14.92 26.82
C ARG A 6 23.50 14.86 26.82
N ARG A 7 22.91 15.93 27.32
CA ARG A 7 21.49 16.24 27.29
C ARG A 7 21.11 16.96 25.97
N ASN A 8 20.10 16.45 25.34
CA ASN A 8 18.89 17.08 24.81
C ASN A 8 18.91 18.52 24.28
N SER A 9 18.62 18.62 22.97
CA SER A 9 18.28 19.86 22.27
C SER A 9 16.79 20.01 21.90
N ASP A 10 15.88 19.17 22.43
CA ASP A 10 14.43 19.21 22.07
C ASP A 10 13.49 19.84 23.12
N ASP A 11 14.03 20.35 24.21
CA ASP A 11 13.20 20.98 25.27
C ASP A 11 12.89 22.48 25.04
N ASP A 12 13.36 23.10 23.96
CA ASP A 12 13.22 24.55 23.77
C ASP A 12 12.01 24.97 22.89
N LYS A 13 11.37 24.06 22.19
CA LYS A 13 10.18 24.36 21.39
C LYS A 13 8.86 24.25 22.17
N THR A 14 8.81 23.46 23.18
CA THR A 14 7.61 23.28 24.05
C THR A 14 7.50 24.36 25.13
N ARG A 15 8.58 25.04 25.46
CA ARG A 15 8.58 26.14 26.45
C ARG A 15 8.06 27.48 25.91
N LYS A 16 8.17 27.72 24.60
CA LYS A 16 7.66 28.97 23.98
C LYS A 16 6.13 28.99 23.83
N TYR A 17 5.48 27.83 23.72
CA TYR A 17 4.01 27.78 23.62
C TYR A 17 3.27 27.91 24.96
N LYS A 18 3.92 27.59 26.10
CA LYS A 18 3.33 27.75 27.42
C LYS A 18 3.48 29.15 28.02
N MET A 19 4.39 29.97 27.51
CA MET A 19 4.57 31.34 28.01
C MET A 19 3.67 32.42 27.39
N GLN A 20 3.05 32.15 26.25
CA GLN A 20 2.09 33.11 25.66
C GLN A 20 0.68 33.02 26.25
N ASN A 21 0.29 31.92 26.85
CA ASN A 21 -1.02 31.78 27.50
C ASN A 21 -1.07 32.18 28.97
N ALA A 22 0.06 32.51 29.60
CA ALA A 22 0.14 32.96 30.98
C ALA A 22 0.06 34.48 31.19
N LYS A 23 0.15 35.28 30.13
CA LYS A 23 0.06 36.77 30.21
C LYS A 23 -1.32 37.37 30.02
N ARG A 24 -2.36 36.57 29.80
CA ARG A 24 -3.74 37.06 29.58
C ARG A 24 -4.71 36.85 30.75
N LYS A 25 -4.24 36.35 31.88
CA LYS A 25 -5.10 36.08 33.08
C LYS A 25 -4.71 36.87 34.35
N LYS A 26 -4.08 38.03 34.22
CA LYS A 26 -3.87 38.91 35.41
C LYS A 26 -4.28 40.34 35.07
N ARG A 27 -5.59 40.61 35.10
CA ARG A 27 -6.13 41.94 35.39
C ARG A 27 -7.66 41.82 35.57
N LYS A 28 -8.09 41.57 36.81
CA LYS A 28 -9.28 42.11 37.46
C LYS A 28 -9.57 41.25 38.71
N SER A 29 -9.02 41.69 39.79
CA SER A 29 -9.61 41.46 41.13
C SER A 29 -9.21 42.61 42.02
N ASN A 30 -10.17 43.20 42.59
CA ASN A 30 -10.31 44.02 43.81
C ASN A 30 -11.35 45.12 43.49
N THR A 31 -12.45 45.23 44.20
CA THR A 31 -12.60 45.37 45.61
C THR A 31 -14.02 45.05 46.08
N ARG A 32 -14.09 44.47 47.26
CA ARG A 32 -15.25 44.28 48.13
C ARG A 32 -15.91 45.60 48.51
N ARG A 33 -17.24 45.56 48.69
CA ARG A 33 -17.95 45.92 49.98
C ARG A 33 -19.44 45.83 49.80
N ASP A 34 -20.08 44.93 50.51
CA ASP A 34 -21.42 44.94 51.06
C ASP A 34 -21.41 45.78 52.37
N PRO A 35 -22.47 46.16 53.05
CA PRO A 35 -23.88 45.75 52.94
C PRO A 35 -24.97 46.84 53.27
N ARG A 36 -26.25 46.41 53.05
CA ARG A 36 -27.46 46.81 53.76
C ARG A 36 -27.89 48.27 53.86
N ALA A 37 -29.07 48.57 53.31
CA ALA A 37 -30.19 49.13 54.11
C ALA A 37 -31.50 49.29 53.32
N THR A 38 -32.45 48.64 53.81
CA THR A 38 -33.90 48.83 53.66
C THR A 38 -34.33 50.29 53.75
N LYS A 39 -35.28 50.72 52.86
CA LYS A 39 -36.49 51.44 53.37
C LYS A 39 -37.59 51.53 52.31
N ARG A 40 -38.70 51.28 52.81
CA ARG A 40 -40.03 51.28 52.29
C ARG A 40 -40.56 52.68 51.97
N VAL A 41 -41.64 52.69 51.09
CA VAL A 41 -42.89 53.49 51.15
C VAL A 41 -42.74 55.00 50.79
N ASP A 42 -43.53 55.61 49.92
CA ASP A 42 -44.96 55.72 49.95
C ASP A 42 -45.55 56.31 48.65
N THR A 43 -46.74 55.97 48.49
CA THR A 43 -47.87 56.39 47.70
C THR A 43 -48.04 57.88 47.42
N THR A 44 -48.73 58.10 46.26
CA THR A 44 -49.70 59.11 45.88
C THR A 44 -49.28 60.56 45.66
N LYS A 45 -49.49 61.01 44.42
CA LYS A 45 -50.48 62.10 44.21
C LYS A 45 -50.82 62.35 42.76
N VAL A 46 -52.08 62.26 42.48
CA VAL A 46 -52.79 62.81 41.31
C VAL A 46 -52.59 64.34 41.16
N ASN A 47 -52.33 64.89 39.97
CA ASN A 47 -53.18 65.90 39.41
C ASN A 47 -52.83 66.32 37.95
N LYS A 48 -53.93 66.29 37.21
CA LYS A 48 -54.49 67.25 36.24
C LYS A 48 -53.51 67.96 35.27
N GLY A 49 -53.73 67.65 34.05
CA GLY A 49 -54.19 68.41 32.99
C GLY A 49 -53.40 69.64 32.51
N LYS A 50 -52.97 69.55 31.26
CA LYS A 50 -53.13 70.60 30.31
C LYS A 50 -53.04 70.10 28.85
N LYS A 51 -54.09 70.30 28.10
CA LYS A 51 -54.14 70.21 26.65
C LYS A 51 -53.02 71.02 26.04
N GLY A 52 -52.32 70.45 25.06
CA GLY A 52 -51.36 71.20 24.24
C GLY A 52 -51.15 70.50 22.92
N LYS A 53 -52.00 70.87 21.95
CA LYS A 53 -51.84 70.97 20.49
C LYS A 53 -50.88 70.02 19.81
N ASN A 54 -51.47 69.15 18.95
CA ASN A 54 -50.85 68.56 17.80
C ASN A 54 -50.06 69.58 17.00
N LYS A 55 -48.83 69.37 16.81
CA LYS A 55 -48.06 69.90 15.69
C LYS A 55 -47.51 68.71 14.86
N ASP A 56 -48.34 68.28 13.92
CA ASP A 56 -47.86 67.51 12.78
C ASP A 56 -46.95 68.43 11.95
N GLY A 57 -45.64 68.31 12.24
CA GLY A 57 -44.64 69.08 11.50
C GLY A 57 -44.39 68.44 10.17
N LYS A 58 -45.00 68.87 9.14
CA LYS A 58 -44.67 68.63 7.72
C LYS A 58 -43.23 69.06 7.45
N PHE A 59 -42.27 68.12 7.66
CA PHE A 59 -40.94 68.35 7.18
C PHE A 59 -40.83 68.17 5.63
N SER A 60 -41.83 67.49 5.05
CA SER A 60 -41.86 67.09 3.65
C SER A 60 -42.18 68.24 2.65
N SER A 61 -42.67 69.36 3.07
CA SER A 61 -43.14 70.43 2.16
C SER A 61 -42.19 71.62 1.97
N ARG A 62 -41.04 71.67 2.71
CA ARG A 62 -40.14 72.84 2.59
C ARG A 62 -38.95 72.64 1.63
N HIS A 63 -38.59 71.39 1.27
CA HIS A 63 -37.46 71.14 0.36
C HIS A 63 -37.74 69.94 -0.60
N PRO A 64 -38.65 70.08 -1.59
CA PRO A 64 -38.98 68.97 -2.49
C PRO A 64 -37.80 68.49 -3.32
N LYS A 65 -36.89 69.37 -3.70
CA LYS A 65 -35.68 69.01 -4.43
C LYS A 65 -34.64 68.21 -3.55
N LEU A 66 -34.54 68.51 -2.25
CA LEU A 66 -33.68 67.80 -1.30
C LEU A 66 -34.23 66.38 -1.01
N MET A 67 -35.54 66.27 -0.86
CA MET A 67 -36.20 64.95 -0.71
C MET A 67 -36.11 64.11 -1.97
N MET A 68 -36.18 64.67 -3.14
CA MET A 68 -35.97 63.97 -4.41
C MET A 68 -34.50 63.56 -4.57
N ALA A 69 -33.55 64.44 -4.23
CA ALA A 69 -32.12 64.08 -4.20
C ALA A 69 -31.79 62.98 -3.19
N LEU A 70 -32.39 63.01 -1.98
CA LEU A 70 -32.24 61.94 -0.96
C LEU A 70 -32.83 60.60 -1.45
N ARG A 71 -34.00 60.62 -2.10
CA ARG A 71 -34.58 59.40 -2.68
C ARG A 71 -33.71 58.86 -3.82
N ILE A 72 -33.19 59.70 -4.70
CA ILE A 72 -32.27 59.28 -5.76
C ILE A 72 -30.98 58.74 -5.16
N PHE A 73 -30.41 59.35 -4.11
CA PHE A 73 -29.24 58.90 -3.40
C PHE A 73 -29.48 57.51 -2.73
N ILE A 74 -30.63 57.35 -2.04
CA ILE A 74 -31.00 56.04 -1.44
C ILE A 74 -31.17 54.99 -2.53
N LEU A 75 -31.81 55.29 -3.68
CA LEU A 75 -31.97 54.36 -4.81
C LEU A 75 -30.60 53.99 -5.43
N LEU A 76 -29.73 55.00 -5.64
CA LEU A 76 -28.37 54.77 -6.14
C LEU A 76 -27.52 53.95 -5.14
N PHE A 77 -27.65 54.23 -3.84
CA PHE A 77 -26.97 53.47 -2.79
C PHE A 77 -27.48 52.02 -2.74
N LEU A 78 -28.80 51.79 -2.83
CA LEU A 78 -29.39 50.47 -2.92
C LEU A 78 -28.95 49.72 -4.20
N LEU A 79 -28.92 50.44 -5.35
CA LEU A 79 -28.41 49.88 -6.59
C LEU A 79 -26.92 49.48 -6.48
N LEU A 80 -26.10 50.35 -5.87
CA LEU A 80 -24.68 50.07 -5.61
C LEU A 80 -24.50 48.89 -4.65
N CYS A 81 -25.36 48.76 -3.63
CA CYS A 81 -25.36 47.62 -2.73
C CYS A 81 -25.74 46.31 -3.46
N VAL A 82 -26.73 46.36 -4.37
CA VAL A 82 -27.13 45.21 -5.18
C VAL A 82 -26.02 44.81 -6.18
N ILE A 83 -25.39 45.80 -6.84
CA ILE A 83 -24.27 45.55 -7.73
C ILE A 83 -23.08 44.99 -6.94
N GLY A 84 -22.76 45.60 -5.79
CA GLY A 84 -21.71 45.13 -4.90
C GLY A 84 -21.97 43.68 -4.40
N ALA A 85 -23.19 43.38 -3.98
CA ALA A 85 -23.61 42.05 -3.60
C ALA A 85 -23.54 41.06 -4.77
N GLY A 86 -23.94 41.50 -6.00
CA GLY A 86 -23.81 40.68 -7.21
C GLY A 86 -22.38 40.36 -7.60
N ILE A 87 -21.47 41.34 -7.46
CA ILE A 87 -20.04 41.12 -7.73
C ILE A 87 -19.43 40.16 -6.68
N VAL A 88 -19.74 40.37 -5.39
CA VAL A 88 -19.30 39.50 -4.32
C VAL A 88 -19.86 38.09 -4.51
N ALA A 89 -21.15 37.97 -4.85
CA ALA A 89 -21.74 36.68 -5.17
C ALA A 89 -21.13 36.04 -6.40
N GLY A 90 -20.89 36.82 -7.49
CA GLY A 90 -20.26 36.32 -8.72
C GLY A 90 -18.83 35.84 -8.51
N VAL A 91 -18.01 36.57 -7.74
CA VAL A 91 -16.66 36.16 -7.36
C VAL A 91 -16.71 34.93 -6.45
N PHE A 92 -17.64 34.90 -5.52
CA PHE A 92 -17.83 33.81 -4.58
C PHE A 92 -18.26 32.54 -5.29
N PHE A 93 -19.26 32.56 -6.16
CA PHE A 93 -19.69 31.43 -6.96
C PHE A 93 -18.65 31.01 -8.02
N GLY A 94 -17.82 31.92 -8.50
CA GLY A 94 -16.73 31.61 -9.43
C GLY A 94 -15.52 30.96 -8.77
N LEU A 95 -15.33 31.17 -7.46
CA LEU A 95 -14.24 30.56 -6.69
C LEU A 95 -14.64 29.27 -5.95
N PHE A 96 -15.92 29.10 -5.65
CA PHE A 96 -16.45 28.00 -4.83
C PHE A 96 -17.70 27.36 -5.46
N GLY A 97 -17.90 27.50 -6.78
CA GLY A 97 -19.12 27.05 -7.46
C GLY A 97 -19.41 25.57 -7.26
N ASP A 98 -18.39 24.75 -7.36
CA ASP A 98 -18.51 23.29 -7.28
C ASP A 98 -18.92 22.83 -5.86
N ASP A 99 -18.49 23.52 -4.81
CA ASP A 99 -18.87 23.22 -3.42
C ASP A 99 -20.37 23.39 -3.13
N PHE A 100 -21.09 24.10 -3.99
CA PHE A 100 -22.53 24.40 -3.83
C PHE A 100 -23.43 23.52 -4.68
N GLU A 101 -22.88 22.70 -5.56
CA GLU A 101 -23.63 21.77 -6.36
C GLU A 101 -23.79 20.43 -5.64
N ILE A 102 -24.96 19.82 -5.79
CA ILE A 102 -25.18 18.44 -5.37
C ILE A 102 -25.10 17.56 -6.61
N THR A 103 -24.28 16.52 -6.52
CA THR A 103 -24.07 15.56 -7.61
C THR A 103 -25.17 14.51 -7.64
N LYS A 104 -25.26 13.79 -8.77
CA LYS A 104 -26.18 12.65 -8.85
C LYS A 104 -25.72 11.51 -7.94
N GLU A 105 -24.43 11.35 -7.81
CA GLU A 105 -23.79 10.36 -6.95
C GLU A 105 -24.17 10.60 -5.48
N GLU A 106 -24.17 11.86 -5.02
CA GLU A 106 -24.63 12.19 -3.66
C GLU A 106 -26.08 11.74 -3.41
N LEU A 107 -26.94 11.78 -4.44
CA LEU A 107 -28.36 11.39 -4.31
C LEU A 107 -28.61 9.87 -4.43
N THR A 108 -27.60 9.08 -4.77
CA THR A 108 -27.71 7.61 -4.77
C THR A 108 -27.40 6.99 -3.39
N ILE A 109 -26.76 7.75 -2.50
CA ILE A 109 -26.47 7.28 -1.14
C ILE A 109 -27.78 6.98 -0.40
N GLY A 110 -27.86 5.78 0.15
CA GLY A 110 -29.05 5.31 0.86
C GLY A 110 -30.19 4.79 -0.03
N THR A 111 -29.94 4.61 -1.34
CA THR A 111 -30.96 4.05 -2.25
C THR A 111 -30.97 2.54 -2.31
N ALA A 112 -29.81 1.89 -2.20
CA ALA A 112 -29.67 0.44 -2.20
C ALA A 112 -28.31 0.03 -1.61
N ASN A 113 -28.26 -1.12 -0.98
CA ASN A 113 -26.98 -1.71 -0.58
C ASN A 113 -26.17 -2.13 -1.81
N SER A 114 -24.89 -1.90 -1.78
CA SER A 114 -23.96 -2.38 -2.81
C SER A 114 -23.63 -3.84 -2.61
N VAL A 115 -23.14 -4.50 -3.66
CA VAL A 115 -22.78 -5.92 -3.63
C VAL A 115 -21.38 -6.13 -4.20
N ILE A 116 -20.65 -7.08 -3.64
CA ILE A 116 -19.41 -7.59 -4.22
C ILE A 116 -19.71 -8.95 -4.86
N VAL A 117 -19.24 -9.10 -6.08
CA VAL A 117 -19.40 -10.34 -6.86
C VAL A 117 -18.04 -10.89 -7.28
N ASP A 118 -17.93 -12.20 -7.43
CA ASP A 118 -16.76 -12.87 -7.99
C ASP A 118 -16.66 -12.64 -9.51
N GLN A 119 -15.62 -13.22 -10.12
CA GLN A 119 -15.39 -13.14 -11.57
C GLN A 119 -16.55 -13.74 -12.40
N ASN A 120 -17.37 -14.61 -11.83
CA ASN A 120 -18.49 -15.29 -12.47
C ASN A 120 -19.84 -14.61 -12.21
N GLY A 121 -19.85 -13.55 -11.40
CA GLY A 121 -21.06 -12.83 -10.98
C GLY A 121 -21.75 -13.46 -9.75
N GLY A 122 -21.13 -14.43 -9.10
CA GLY A 122 -21.60 -14.96 -7.81
C GLY A 122 -21.42 -13.93 -6.69
N VAL A 123 -22.47 -13.72 -5.88
CA VAL A 123 -22.40 -12.76 -4.76
C VAL A 123 -21.50 -13.28 -3.65
N ILE A 124 -20.43 -12.53 -3.35
CA ILE A 124 -19.49 -12.78 -2.26
C ILE A 124 -19.95 -12.08 -0.99
N ALA A 125 -20.37 -10.82 -1.11
CA ALA A 125 -20.79 -9.99 0.02
C ALA A 125 -21.89 -9.02 -0.36
N ASN A 126 -22.84 -8.82 0.56
CA ASN A 126 -23.76 -7.70 0.53
C ASN A 126 -23.23 -6.66 1.50
N LEU A 127 -22.98 -5.44 1.01
CA LEU A 127 -22.37 -4.39 1.80
C LEU A 127 -23.42 -3.70 2.67
N SER A 128 -23.33 -3.90 3.97
CA SER A 128 -24.18 -3.21 4.96
C SER A 128 -23.46 -2.11 5.74
N GLY A 129 -22.13 -1.97 5.56
CA GLY A 129 -21.30 -0.95 6.19
C GLY A 129 -21.10 -1.11 7.71
N ASP A 130 -20.17 -0.32 8.27
CA ASP A 130 -20.08 -0.12 9.72
C ASP A 130 -21.28 0.67 10.25
N GLU A 131 -21.87 1.52 9.42
CA GLU A 131 -23.19 2.07 9.62
C GLU A 131 -24.20 1.00 9.18
N LYS A 132 -24.61 0.17 10.12
CA LYS A 132 -25.64 -0.84 9.83
C LYS A 132 -26.88 -0.16 9.31
N ARG A 133 -27.26 -0.50 8.07
CA ARG A 133 -28.45 0.04 7.39
C ARG A 133 -29.26 -1.07 6.75
N LYS A 134 -30.57 -0.93 6.83
CA LYS A 134 -31.49 -1.75 6.07
C LYS A 134 -32.44 -0.81 5.35
N ILE A 135 -32.25 -0.71 4.05
CA ILE A 135 -32.97 0.26 3.21
C ILE A 135 -34.34 -0.31 2.87
N ILE A 136 -35.38 0.49 3.12
CA ILE A 136 -36.78 0.16 2.85
C ILE A 136 -37.46 1.32 2.12
N THR A 137 -38.53 1.02 1.37
CA THR A 137 -39.34 2.06 0.72
C THR A 137 -40.36 2.68 1.70
N LEU A 138 -40.92 3.84 1.37
CA LEU A 138 -41.98 4.43 2.18
C LEU A 138 -43.18 3.49 2.32
N GLU A 139 -43.46 2.64 1.32
CA GLU A 139 -44.56 1.65 1.35
C GLU A 139 -44.33 0.53 2.36
N ASP A 140 -43.08 0.29 2.72
CA ASP A 140 -42.63 -0.69 3.74
C ASP A 140 -42.50 -0.09 5.14
N MET A 141 -42.97 1.15 5.33
CA MET A 141 -43.02 1.82 6.63
C MET A 141 -44.47 1.85 7.13
N ALA A 142 -44.66 1.90 8.43
CA ALA A 142 -45.99 2.17 9.02
C ALA A 142 -46.46 3.58 8.60
N ASP A 143 -47.75 3.74 8.21
CA ASP A 143 -48.31 4.97 7.72
C ASP A 143 -48.07 6.21 8.59
N TYR A 144 -47.95 6.02 9.89
CA TYR A 144 -47.69 7.06 10.83
C TYR A 144 -46.19 7.43 10.99
N LEU A 145 -45.29 6.57 10.56
CA LEU A 145 -43.85 6.77 10.79
C LEU A 145 -43.31 7.98 10.02
N PRO A 146 -43.46 8.12 8.70
CA PRO A 146 -43.06 9.32 7.96
C PRO A 146 -43.72 10.59 8.46
N LYS A 147 -45.03 10.50 8.83
CA LYS A 147 -45.80 11.63 9.36
C LYS A 147 -45.28 12.11 10.70
N ALA A 148 -44.84 11.19 11.57
CA ALA A 148 -44.25 11.52 12.87
C ALA A 148 -42.94 12.30 12.73
N TYR A 149 -42.07 11.89 11.79
CA TYR A 149 -40.82 12.61 11.50
C TYR A 149 -41.11 13.99 10.87
N VAL A 150 -42.04 14.11 9.91
CA VAL A 150 -42.46 15.40 9.36
C VAL A 150 -43.01 16.29 10.48
N ALA A 151 -43.86 15.78 11.37
CA ALA A 151 -44.42 16.54 12.48
C ALA A 151 -43.33 17.08 13.43
N MET A 152 -42.36 16.29 13.75
CA MET A 152 -41.28 16.65 14.72
C MET A 152 -40.22 17.53 14.11
N GLU A 153 -39.73 17.17 12.93
CA GLU A 153 -38.58 17.82 12.32
C GLU A 153 -38.93 18.96 11.41
N ASP A 154 -40.05 18.87 10.63
CA ASP A 154 -40.37 19.84 9.59
C ASP A 154 -41.86 19.90 9.25
N GLU A 155 -42.65 20.53 10.12
CA GLU A 155 -44.13 20.57 10.01
C GLU A 155 -44.66 21.09 8.68
N ARG A 156 -43.82 21.86 7.95
CA ARG A 156 -44.17 22.44 6.63
C ARG A 156 -43.34 21.84 5.50
N PHE A 157 -42.89 20.63 5.67
CA PHE A 157 -42.00 19.94 4.72
C PHE A 157 -42.55 20.00 3.27
N TYR A 158 -43.84 19.76 3.09
CA TYR A 158 -44.48 19.78 1.79
C TYR A 158 -44.79 21.18 1.22
N GLU A 159 -44.53 22.26 1.99
CA GLU A 159 -44.87 23.65 1.62
C GLU A 159 -43.70 24.47 1.10
N HIS A 160 -42.49 24.08 1.39
CA HIS A 160 -41.27 24.81 1.02
C HIS A 160 -40.41 24.05 0.01
N SER A 161 -39.42 24.76 -0.60
CA SER A 161 -38.46 24.19 -1.55
C SER A 161 -37.07 24.11 -0.91
N GLY A 162 -36.89 23.20 0.01
CA GLY A 162 -35.62 22.89 0.67
C GLY A 162 -35.29 23.74 1.89
N VAL A 163 -35.66 25.01 1.92
CA VAL A 163 -35.44 25.93 3.03
C VAL A 163 -36.72 26.58 3.47
N ASP A 164 -37.10 26.45 4.73
CA ASP A 164 -38.22 27.16 5.32
C ASP A 164 -37.74 28.53 5.85
N LEU A 165 -37.97 29.57 5.05
CA LEU A 165 -37.56 30.94 5.36
C LEU A 165 -38.25 31.49 6.62
N LYS A 166 -39.52 31.11 6.91
CA LYS A 166 -40.23 31.56 8.11
C LYS A 166 -39.61 30.94 9.38
N ARG A 167 -39.34 29.63 9.32
CA ARG A 167 -38.71 28.87 10.44
C ARG A 167 -37.28 29.35 10.65
N THR A 168 -36.51 29.53 9.58
CA THR A 168 -35.13 30.01 9.61
C THR A 168 -35.03 31.42 10.22
N ALA A 169 -35.89 32.37 9.80
CA ALA A 169 -35.94 33.70 10.35
C ALA A 169 -36.36 33.71 11.83
N GLY A 170 -37.31 32.83 12.20
CA GLY A 170 -37.69 32.61 13.60
C GLY A 170 -36.54 32.08 14.45
N ALA A 171 -35.80 31.10 13.97
CA ALA A 171 -34.66 30.53 14.67
C ALA A 171 -33.53 31.57 14.86
N ILE A 172 -33.21 32.34 13.84
CA ILE A 172 -32.21 33.42 13.93
C ILE A 172 -32.64 34.46 14.99
N LEU A 173 -33.92 34.87 14.96
CA LEU A 173 -34.44 35.84 15.95
C LEU A 173 -34.38 35.31 17.36
N GLN A 174 -34.76 34.05 17.60
CA GLN A 174 -34.70 33.40 18.90
C GLN A 174 -33.23 33.24 19.41
N THR A 175 -32.29 32.88 18.50
CA THR A 175 -30.88 32.83 18.82
C THR A 175 -30.32 34.20 19.24
N LEU A 176 -30.72 35.28 18.54
CA LEU A 176 -30.37 36.66 18.88
C LEU A 176 -30.96 37.11 20.23
N LEU A 177 -32.11 36.53 20.61
CA LEU A 177 -32.76 36.78 21.90
C LEU A 177 -32.23 35.90 23.05
N GLY A 178 -31.23 35.05 22.79
CA GLY A 178 -30.57 34.17 23.78
C GLY A 178 -31.29 32.83 24.00
N ASN A 179 -32.29 32.48 23.23
CA ASN A 179 -32.99 31.20 23.27
C ASN A 179 -32.46 30.28 22.16
N SER A 180 -31.51 29.42 22.50
CA SER A 180 -30.81 28.54 21.51
C SER A 180 -31.52 27.20 21.22
N SER A 181 -32.73 26.99 21.73
CA SER A 181 -33.42 25.67 21.67
C SER A 181 -34.36 25.48 20.44
N TYR A 182 -34.41 26.40 19.53
CA TYR A 182 -35.31 26.29 18.34
C TYR A 182 -34.57 25.75 17.13
N GLY A 183 -34.86 24.51 16.74
CA GLY A 183 -34.27 23.85 15.55
C GLY A 183 -34.81 24.53 14.27
N GLY A 184 -33.92 25.08 13.46
CA GLY A 184 -34.27 25.84 12.24
C GLY A 184 -34.02 25.09 10.93
N SER A 185 -33.50 23.89 10.95
CA SER A 185 -33.19 23.11 9.75
C SER A 185 -34.42 22.33 9.27
N THR A 186 -34.58 22.17 7.97
CA THR A 186 -35.62 21.36 7.30
C THR A 186 -35.11 19.90 7.16
N ILE A 187 -36.02 18.96 6.86
CA ILE A 187 -35.69 17.58 6.53
C ILE A 187 -34.72 17.54 5.35
N THR A 188 -34.95 18.33 4.27
CA THR A 188 -34.04 18.39 3.13
C THR A 188 -32.66 18.90 3.50
N GLN A 189 -32.54 19.87 4.41
CA GLN A 189 -31.25 20.34 4.92
C GLN A 189 -30.55 19.28 5.77
N GLN A 190 -31.28 18.52 6.57
CA GLN A 190 -30.75 17.42 7.35
C GLN A 190 -30.30 16.27 6.44
N LEU A 191 -31.07 15.96 5.39
CA LEU A 191 -30.67 14.99 4.36
C LEU A 191 -29.34 15.38 3.73
N VAL A 192 -29.23 16.63 3.22
CA VAL A 192 -27.99 17.14 2.63
C VAL A 192 -26.83 17.03 3.62
N LYS A 193 -27.02 17.46 4.87
CA LYS A 193 -25.98 17.35 5.89
C LYS A 193 -25.54 15.91 6.12
N ASN A 194 -26.48 14.97 6.19
CA ASN A 194 -26.18 13.56 6.44
C ASN A 194 -25.47 12.91 5.24
N ILE A 195 -25.80 13.32 4.00
CA ILE A 195 -25.12 12.84 2.80
C ILE A 195 -23.72 13.43 2.68
N THR A 196 -23.57 14.76 2.83
CA THR A 196 -22.29 15.45 2.59
C THR A 196 -21.35 15.37 3.78
N GLN A 197 -21.86 15.05 4.98
CA GLN A 197 -21.13 14.97 6.25
C GLN A 197 -20.24 16.19 6.57
N ASP A 198 -20.64 17.38 6.06
CA ASP A 198 -19.95 18.65 6.30
C ASP A 198 -20.14 19.07 7.79
N ASP A 199 -19.16 18.76 8.62
CA ASP A 199 -19.25 18.92 10.09
C ASP A 199 -18.57 20.20 10.60
N GLU A 200 -18.22 21.15 9.75
CA GLU A 200 -17.66 22.44 10.15
C GLU A 200 -18.64 23.20 11.09
N ARG A 201 -18.30 23.34 12.38
CA ARG A 201 -19.23 23.83 13.41
C ARG A 201 -18.98 25.27 13.89
N SER A 202 -17.84 25.89 13.53
CA SER A 202 -17.43 27.14 14.20
C SER A 202 -17.02 28.26 13.22
N GLY A 203 -17.31 29.50 13.62
CA GLY A 203 -16.83 30.69 12.92
C GLY A 203 -17.44 30.90 11.53
N ILE A 204 -16.66 31.46 10.63
CA ILE A 204 -17.09 31.73 9.24
C ILE A 204 -17.33 30.43 8.49
N ALA A 205 -16.53 29.40 8.75
CA ALA A 205 -16.67 28.10 8.14
C ALA A 205 -18.06 27.47 8.42
N GLY A 206 -18.52 27.52 9.66
CA GLY A 206 -19.88 27.06 10.03
C GLY A 206 -21.00 27.84 9.34
N ILE A 207 -20.81 29.15 9.10
CA ILE A 207 -21.77 29.95 8.31
C ILE A 207 -21.76 29.48 6.85
N MET A 208 -20.58 29.28 6.27
CA MET A 208 -20.40 28.83 4.89
C MET A 208 -21.01 27.45 4.67
N ARG A 209 -20.78 26.53 5.60
CA ARG A 209 -21.45 25.23 5.61
C ARG A 209 -22.97 25.37 5.51
N LYS A 210 -23.59 26.24 6.33
CA LYS A 210 -25.04 26.47 6.26
C LYS A 210 -25.49 27.05 4.93
N VAL A 211 -24.68 27.90 4.29
CA VAL A 211 -25.01 28.44 2.98
C VAL A 211 -24.92 27.36 1.90
N ARG A 212 -23.89 26.48 1.95
CA ARG A 212 -23.79 25.30 1.09
C ARG A 212 -24.98 24.38 1.28
N GLU A 213 -25.31 24.04 2.53
CA GLU A 213 -26.47 23.21 2.88
C GLU A 213 -27.79 23.78 2.28
N TRP A 214 -28.01 25.10 2.37
CA TRP A 214 -29.21 25.72 1.77
C TRP A 214 -29.21 25.64 0.24
N ALA A 215 -28.05 25.86 -0.39
CA ALA A 215 -27.95 25.82 -1.85
C ALA A 215 -28.19 24.38 -2.36
N LYS A 216 -27.56 23.40 -1.74
CA LYS A 216 -27.72 21.97 -2.05
C LYS A 216 -29.19 21.53 -1.76
N ALA A 217 -29.77 21.91 -0.63
CA ALA A 217 -31.15 21.56 -0.30
C ALA A 217 -32.17 22.10 -1.35
N TYR A 218 -31.94 23.31 -1.84
CA TYR A 218 -32.76 23.87 -2.91
C TYR A 218 -32.62 23.08 -4.23
N GLN A 219 -31.42 22.57 -4.52
CA GLN A 219 -31.20 21.77 -5.74
C GLN A 219 -31.82 20.39 -5.61
N VAL A 220 -31.68 19.70 -4.46
CA VAL A 220 -32.30 18.40 -4.18
C VAL A 220 -33.82 18.45 -4.47
N GLU A 221 -34.50 19.46 -3.96
CA GLU A 221 -35.95 19.65 -4.19
C GLU A 221 -36.36 19.84 -5.67
N ARG A 222 -35.41 20.15 -6.53
CA ARG A 222 -35.63 20.27 -7.98
C ARG A 222 -35.27 18.98 -8.73
N MET A 223 -34.51 18.12 -8.12
CA MET A 223 -34.02 16.88 -8.73
C MET A 223 -34.91 15.69 -8.41
N ILE A 224 -35.40 15.61 -7.17
CA ILE A 224 -36.21 14.48 -6.68
C ILE A 224 -37.46 14.99 -5.93
N SER A 225 -38.47 14.13 -5.84
CA SER A 225 -39.75 14.45 -5.19
C SER A 225 -39.62 14.52 -3.66
N LYS A 226 -40.61 15.16 -3.02
CA LYS A 226 -40.72 15.21 -1.55
C LYS A 226 -40.72 13.83 -0.91
N ASP A 227 -41.41 12.88 -1.50
CA ASP A 227 -41.46 11.51 -0.98
C ASP A 227 -40.11 10.81 -1.10
N GLN A 228 -39.38 10.99 -2.20
CA GLN A 228 -38.04 10.49 -2.35
C GLN A 228 -37.06 11.14 -1.35
N ILE A 229 -37.18 12.46 -1.10
CA ILE A 229 -36.39 13.14 -0.07
C ILE A 229 -36.65 12.53 1.31
N LEU A 230 -37.92 12.28 1.63
CA LEU A 230 -38.31 11.73 2.93
C LEU A 230 -37.84 10.27 3.08
N GLU A 231 -37.97 9.47 2.03
CA GLU A 231 -37.50 8.09 1.98
C GLU A 231 -35.98 8.00 2.23
N LEU A 232 -35.19 8.78 1.48
CA LEU A 232 -33.74 8.85 1.67
C LEU A 232 -33.38 9.30 3.10
N TYR A 233 -34.06 10.33 3.60
CA TYR A 233 -33.82 10.83 4.96
C TYR A 233 -34.06 9.76 6.02
N LEU A 234 -35.18 9.02 5.91
CA LEU A 234 -35.57 7.98 6.86
C LEU A 234 -34.65 6.76 6.82
N ASN A 235 -34.00 6.50 5.68
CA ASN A 235 -33.04 5.42 5.50
C ASN A 235 -31.63 5.74 6.00
N ILE A 236 -31.26 7.03 6.08
CA ILE A 236 -29.86 7.41 6.43
C ILE A 236 -29.71 8.08 7.79
N LEU A 237 -30.81 8.43 8.48
CA LEU A 237 -30.73 9.10 9.76
C LEU A 237 -30.16 8.18 10.86
N TYR A 238 -29.36 8.73 11.77
CA TYR A 238 -28.84 8.00 12.91
C TYR A 238 -29.95 7.74 13.94
N VAL A 239 -30.16 6.48 14.29
CA VAL A 239 -31.25 6.05 15.21
C VAL A 239 -30.75 5.65 16.59
N GLY A 240 -29.45 5.67 16.83
CA GLY A 240 -28.86 5.24 18.11
C GLY A 240 -28.49 3.76 18.10
N GLY A 241 -28.39 3.19 19.28
CA GLY A 241 -28.08 1.74 19.46
C GLY A 241 -26.59 1.42 19.49
N GLU A 242 -26.29 0.17 19.75
CA GLU A 242 -24.95 -0.37 19.71
C GLU A 242 -24.53 -0.60 18.26
N GLY A 243 -23.36 -0.12 17.86
CA GLY A 243 -22.83 -0.30 16.51
C GLY A 243 -23.34 0.71 15.48
N ASN A 244 -23.64 1.95 15.90
CA ASN A 244 -23.91 3.08 14.99
C ASN A 244 -25.06 2.81 13.99
N LEU A 245 -26.26 2.53 14.49
CA LEU A 245 -27.39 2.13 13.64
C LEU A 245 -27.99 3.33 12.89
N HIS A 246 -28.22 3.14 11.59
CA HIS A 246 -28.82 4.12 10.70
C HIS A 246 -30.09 3.55 10.02
N GLY A 247 -31.07 4.45 9.79
CA GLY A 247 -32.33 4.11 9.15
C GLY A 247 -33.39 3.58 10.10
N VAL A 248 -34.65 3.89 9.76
CA VAL A 248 -35.80 3.61 10.62
C VAL A 248 -36.09 2.13 10.78
N GLU A 249 -35.75 1.28 9.79
CA GLU A 249 -35.95 -0.15 9.88
C GLU A 249 -35.08 -0.76 10.98
N LEU A 250 -33.77 -0.47 10.97
CA LEU A 250 -32.89 -0.95 12.06
C LEU A 250 -33.23 -0.34 13.42
N GLY A 251 -33.72 0.90 13.43
CA GLY A 251 -34.24 1.52 14.65
C GLY A 251 -35.44 0.75 15.21
N ALA A 252 -36.38 0.36 14.36
CA ALA A 252 -37.55 -0.44 14.73
C ALA A 252 -37.15 -1.85 15.22
N GLU A 253 -36.24 -2.49 14.52
CA GLU A 253 -35.68 -3.77 14.94
C GLU A 253 -34.95 -3.63 16.29
N TYR A 254 -34.11 -2.63 16.48
CA TYR A 254 -33.34 -2.42 17.72
C TYR A 254 -34.21 -2.16 18.94
N TYR A 255 -35.18 -1.23 18.82
CA TYR A 255 -35.99 -0.83 19.97
C TYR A 255 -37.16 -1.74 20.26
N PHE A 256 -37.75 -2.39 19.22
CA PHE A 256 -38.99 -3.12 19.31
C PHE A 256 -38.94 -4.55 18.79
N ASN A 257 -37.82 -4.98 18.22
CA ASN A 257 -37.70 -6.28 17.53
C ASN A 257 -38.81 -6.47 16.50
N LYS A 258 -39.12 -5.42 15.73
CA LYS A 258 -40.18 -5.38 14.72
C LYS A 258 -39.69 -4.72 13.44
N SER A 259 -40.29 -5.04 12.29
CA SER A 259 -40.15 -4.22 11.09
C SER A 259 -40.76 -2.83 11.31
N ALA A 260 -40.19 -1.81 10.65
CA ALA A 260 -40.75 -0.46 10.64
C ALA A 260 -42.20 -0.40 10.16
N LYS A 261 -42.64 -1.37 9.36
CA LYS A 261 -44.04 -1.54 8.88
C LYS A 261 -45.02 -1.88 10.00
N ASP A 262 -44.54 -2.59 11.02
CA ASP A 262 -45.36 -3.13 12.10
C ASP A 262 -45.42 -2.25 13.35
N LEU A 263 -44.85 -1.05 13.27
CA LEU A 263 -44.83 -0.12 14.39
C LEU A 263 -46.23 0.45 14.68
N SER A 264 -46.59 0.51 15.98
CA SER A 264 -47.79 1.22 16.44
C SER A 264 -47.65 2.73 16.30
N LEU A 265 -48.78 3.48 16.35
CA LEU A 265 -48.74 4.95 16.38
C LEU A 265 -47.83 5.51 17.49
N ALA A 266 -47.87 4.91 18.67
CA ALA A 266 -47.07 5.32 19.80
C ALA A 266 -45.58 5.01 19.58
N GLU A 267 -45.26 3.86 18.97
CA GLU A 267 -43.89 3.47 18.61
C GLU A 267 -43.33 4.37 17.48
N CYS A 268 -44.14 4.73 16.45
CA CYS A 268 -43.76 5.72 15.44
C CYS A 268 -43.45 7.08 16.06
N ALA A 269 -44.29 7.52 17.02
CA ALA A 269 -44.04 8.77 17.73
C ALA A 269 -42.80 8.75 18.60
N PHE A 270 -42.49 7.60 19.21
CA PHE A 270 -41.21 7.38 19.93
C PHE A 270 -40.03 7.55 19.00
N MET A 271 -40.03 6.84 17.86
CA MET A 271 -38.93 6.89 16.89
C MET A 271 -38.63 8.30 16.42
N ALA A 272 -39.66 9.09 16.06
CA ALA A 272 -39.50 10.49 15.66
C ALA A 272 -39.11 11.40 16.84
N GLY A 273 -39.63 11.12 18.04
CA GLY A 273 -39.37 11.90 19.27
C GLY A 273 -37.92 11.83 19.72
N ILE A 274 -37.26 10.70 19.54
CA ILE A 274 -35.86 10.51 19.98
C ILE A 274 -34.81 11.02 18.98
N ASN A 275 -35.21 11.32 17.76
CA ASN A 275 -34.31 11.64 16.65
C ASN A 275 -33.27 12.73 16.96
N SER A 276 -33.63 13.74 17.74
CA SER A 276 -32.69 14.82 18.10
C SER A 276 -31.57 14.40 19.04
N SER A 277 -31.70 13.28 19.74
CA SER A 277 -30.72 12.79 20.70
C SER A 277 -30.95 11.30 21.09
N PRO A 278 -30.81 10.35 20.16
CA PRO A 278 -31.17 8.95 20.39
C PRO A 278 -30.50 8.34 21.63
N SER A 279 -29.21 8.59 21.82
CA SER A 279 -28.46 8.10 23.00
C SER A 279 -29.01 8.60 24.33
N ARG A 280 -29.65 9.79 24.38
CA ARG A 280 -30.26 10.34 25.57
C ARG A 280 -31.55 9.61 25.95
N TYR A 281 -32.26 9.13 24.99
CA TYR A 281 -33.58 8.48 25.13
C TYR A 281 -33.51 6.95 24.96
N ASN A 282 -32.30 6.36 25.05
CA ASN A 282 -32.13 4.93 24.91
C ASN A 282 -32.79 4.20 26.10
N PRO A 283 -33.81 3.32 25.84
CA PRO A 283 -34.48 2.57 26.92
C PRO A 283 -33.60 1.46 27.52
N PHE A 284 -32.51 1.06 26.82
CA PHE A 284 -31.56 0.01 27.23
C PHE A 284 -30.30 0.54 27.94
N ASP A 285 -30.25 1.84 28.24
CA ASP A 285 -29.15 2.42 29.04
C ASP A 285 -29.36 2.12 30.52
N GLU A 286 -28.73 1.06 31.02
CA GLU A 286 -28.83 0.61 32.40
C GLU A 286 -28.24 1.60 33.42
N SER A 287 -27.47 2.57 32.98
CA SER A 287 -26.85 3.59 33.82
C SER A 287 -27.83 4.68 34.26
N LYS A 288 -29.03 4.77 33.66
CA LYS A 288 -30.04 5.83 33.87
C LYS A 288 -31.46 5.30 33.71
N ASP A 289 -32.35 5.77 34.58
CA ASP A 289 -33.80 5.60 34.34
C ASP A 289 -34.32 6.69 33.41
N ASN A 290 -34.50 6.31 32.12
CA ASN A 290 -34.98 7.20 31.07
C ASN A 290 -36.51 7.11 30.84
N THR A 291 -37.23 6.32 31.63
CA THR A 291 -38.65 5.99 31.40
C THR A 291 -39.54 7.21 31.29
N GLU A 292 -39.51 8.11 32.27
CA GLU A 292 -40.33 9.34 32.25
C GLU A 292 -39.89 10.33 31.15
N LEU A 293 -38.60 10.37 30.87
CA LEU A 293 -38.04 11.22 29.79
C LEU A 293 -38.57 10.77 28.44
N ILE A 294 -38.56 9.47 28.20
CA ILE A 294 -39.06 8.81 26.97
C ILE A 294 -40.57 9.05 26.83
N LYS A 295 -41.38 8.80 27.90
CA LYS A 295 -42.83 9.04 27.87
C LYS A 295 -43.17 10.47 27.48
N ASN A 296 -42.51 11.44 28.15
CA ASN A 296 -42.75 12.85 27.89
C ASN A 296 -42.40 13.22 26.44
N GLN A 297 -41.28 12.74 25.90
CA GLN A 297 -40.88 13.06 24.55
C GLN A 297 -41.81 12.41 23.50
N THR A 298 -42.21 11.17 23.71
CA THR A 298 -43.18 10.47 22.84
C THR A 298 -44.54 11.20 22.84
N LYS A 299 -45.02 11.69 24.00
CA LYS A 299 -46.23 12.50 24.06
C LYS A 299 -46.10 13.82 23.33
N VAL A 300 -44.93 14.46 23.36
CA VAL A 300 -44.69 15.68 22.56
C VAL A 300 -44.86 15.37 21.07
N ALA A 301 -44.34 14.24 20.56
CA ALA A 301 -44.52 13.82 19.19
C ALA A 301 -46.00 13.54 18.85
N LEU A 302 -46.71 12.77 19.66
CA LEU A 302 -48.14 12.49 19.50
C LEU A 302 -48.99 13.75 19.48
N ASN A 303 -48.75 14.70 20.44
CA ASN A 303 -49.43 15.98 20.48
C ASN A 303 -49.22 16.76 19.19
N LYS A 304 -47.99 16.83 18.70
CA LYS A 304 -47.65 17.54 17.46
C LYS A 304 -48.33 16.90 16.24
N MET A 305 -48.33 15.56 16.15
CA MET A 305 -49.01 14.82 15.08
C MET A 305 -50.52 15.10 15.10
N ASN A 306 -51.14 15.15 16.27
CA ASN A 306 -52.58 15.45 16.45
C ASN A 306 -52.87 16.89 16.10
N GLU A 307 -52.06 17.87 16.55
CA GLU A 307 -52.21 19.29 16.20
C GLU A 307 -52.16 19.53 14.68
N LEU A 308 -51.31 18.77 13.99
CA LEU A 308 -51.15 18.86 12.51
C LEU A 308 -52.17 18.01 11.75
N GLY A 309 -53.07 17.30 12.42
CA GLY A 309 -54.09 16.47 11.79
C GLY A 309 -53.57 15.22 11.10
N TYR A 310 -52.40 14.73 11.50
CA TYR A 310 -51.80 13.47 10.99
C TYR A 310 -52.38 12.23 11.61
N ILE A 311 -53.09 12.36 12.76
CA ILE A 311 -53.80 11.25 13.42
C ILE A 311 -55.27 11.34 12.99
N ASN A 312 -55.82 10.22 12.45
CA ASN A 312 -57.07 10.23 11.81
C ASN A 312 -58.28 10.45 12.77
N THR A 313 -58.20 9.95 13.99
CA THR A 313 -59.29 10.04 14.96
C THR A 313 -58.76 10.36 16.36
N GLN A 314 -59.61 11.01 17.19
CA GLN A 314 -59.34 11.29 18.58
C GLN A 314 -59.18 9.97 19.40
N ASP A 315 -59.87 8.92 19.02
CA ASP A 315 -59.77 7.64 19.68
C ASP A 315 -58.40 6.97 19.48
N GLU A 316 -57.84 7.04 18.25
CA GLU A 316 -56.46 6.59 17.97
C GLU A 316 -55.44 7.39 18.75
N TYR A 317 -55.60 8.71 18.82
CA TYR A 317 -54.74 9.55 19.65
C TYR A 317 -54.78 9.15 21.13
N ASN A 318 -56.03 8.99 21.71
CA ASN A 318 -56.21 8.63 23.12
C ASN A 318 -55.64 7.22 23.40
N ALA A 319 -55.79 6.30 22.48
CA ALA A 319 -55.21 4.94 22.58
C ALA A 319 -53.68 4.98 22.61
N ALA A 320 -53.07 5.78 21.71
CA ALA A 320 -51.60 5.92 21.70
C ALA A 320 -51.07 6.62 22.97
N ILE A 321 -51.79 7.64 23.49
CA ILE A 321 -51.44 8.26 24.78
C ILE A 321 -51.51 7.24 25.92
N ALA A 322 -52.54 6.41 25.94
CA ALA A 322 -52.69 5.36 26.95
C ALA A 322 -51.59 4.29 26.82
N GLU A 323 -51.19 3.97 25.63
CA GLU A 323 -50.05 3.02 25.37
C GLU A 323 -48.77 3.58 25.97
N VAL A 324 -48.47 4.87 25.71
CA VAL A 324 -47.30 5.56 26.28
C VAL A 324 -47.38 5.61 27.81
N ASP A 325 -48.55 5.91 28.40
CA ASP A 325 -48.73 5.97 29.83
C ASP A 325 -48.52 4.64 30.54
N ASN A 326 -48.98 3.54 29.89
CA ASN A 326 -48.75 2.19 30.37
C ASN A 326 -47.30 1.70 30.15
N GLY A 327 -46.49 2.42 29.41
CA GLY A 327 -45.11 2.12 29.07
C GLY A 327 -45.04 1.33 27.75
N LEU A 328 -44.25 1.86 26.78
CA LEU A 328 -43.94 1.17 25.53
C LEU A 328 -43.26 -0.16 25.80
N LYS A 329 -43.57 -1.18 25.00
CA LYS A 329 -42.94 -2.50 25.13
C LYS A 329 -41.63 -2.55 24.36
N PHE A 330 -40.57 -2.05 24.94
CA PHE A 330 -39.24 -2.16 24.36
C PHE A 330 -38.76 -3.62 24.43
N GLN A 331 -38.27 -4.09 23.30
CA GLN A 331 -37.66 -5.40 23.14
C GLN A 331 -36.43 -5.24 22.26
N LYS A 332 -35.24 -5.37 22.84
CA LYS A 332 -33.99 -5.27 22.07
C LYS A 332 -33.94 -6.38 21.05
N GLY A 333 -33.92 -6.01 19.76
CA GLY A 333 -33.69 -6.93 18.66
C GLY A 333 -32.24 -7.39 18.61
N ASP A 334 -32.06 -8.63 18.15
CA ASP A 334 -30.74 -9.15 17.83
C ASP A 334 -30.38 -8.65 16.41
N ILE A 335 -29.75 -7.48 16.35
CA ILE A 335 -29.22 -6.96 15.12
C ILE A 335 -27.95 -7.73 14.83
N ALA A 336 -28.07 -8.75 13.97
CA ALA A 336 -26.96 -9.60 13.58
C ALA A 336 -25.74 -8.72 13.30
N THR A 337 -24.66 -8.94 14.06
CA THR A 337 -23.35 -8.44 13.69
C THR A 337 -23.11 -8.97 12.30
N SER A 338 -22.90 -8.08 11.32
CA SER A 338 -22.52 -8.49 9.97
C SER A 338 -21.41 -9.54 10.08
N SER A 339 -21.53 -10.65 9.35
CA SER A 339 -20.44 -11.60 9.22
C SER A 339 -19.18 -10.82 8.82
N SER A 340 -18.07 -11.04 9.51
CA SER A 340 -16.82 -10.34 9.17
C SER A 340 -16.49 -10.66 7.71
N TYR A 341 -16.17 -9.63 6.93
CA TYR A 341 -15.71 -9.83 5.57
C TYR A 341 -14.33 -10.50 5.57
N SER A 342 -14.01 -11.24 4.49
CA SER A 342 -12.68 -11.78 4.31
C SER A 342 -11.63 -10.65 4.21
N TYR A 343 -10.38 -10.97 4.51
CA TYR A 343 -9.27 -10.01 4.33
C TYR A 343 -9.17 -9.48 2.90
N HIS A 344 -9.48 -10.31 1.91
CA HIS A 344 -9.53 -9.90 0.51
C HIS A 344 -10.64 -8.88 0.26
N THR A 345 -11.83 -9.15 0.75
CA THR A 345 -12.99 -8.25 0.60
C THR A 345 -12.73 -6.89 1.24
N GLU A 346 -12.12 -6.84 2.43
CA GLU A 346 -11.77 -5.58 3.09
C GLU A 346 -10.71 -4.80 2.30
N ALA A 347 -9.65 -5.46 1.84
CA ALA A 347 -8.64 -4.83 1.01
C ALA A 347 -9.20 -4.30 -0.33
N LEU A 348 -10.18 -4.99 -0.91
CA LEU A 348 -10.91 -4.53 -2.08
C LEU A 348 -11.66 -3.23 -1.79
N LEU A 349 -12.39 -3.19 -0.66
CA LEU A 349 -13.16 -2.02 -0.26
C LEU A 349 -12.25 -0.82 -0.01
N ASP A 350 -11.14 -1.02 0.71
CA ASP A 350 -10.14 0.01 0.94
C ASP A 350 -9.63 0.57 -0.40
N GLN A 351 -9.24 -0.30 -1.35
CA GLN A 351 -8.74 0.13 -2.66
C GLN A 351 -9.79 0.92 -3.47
N VAL A 352 -11.05 0.49 -3.45
CA VAL A 352 -12.14 1.18 -4.17
C VAL A 352 -12.43 2.55 -3.54
N ILE A 353 -12.48 2.62 -2.20
CA ILE A 353 -12.72 3.86 -1.46
C ILE A 353 -11.59 4.86 -1.72
N ASP A 354 -10.33 4.43 -1.56
CA ASP A 354 -9.14 5.26 -1.78
C ASP A 354 -9.09 5.80 -3.22
N GLN A 355 -9.43 4.97 -4.20
CA GLN A 355 -9.44 5.42 -5.59
C GLN A 355 -10.56 6.43 -5.87
N PHE A 356 -11.74 6.30 -5.26
CA PHE A 356 -12.77 7.35 -5.34
C PHE A 356 -12.31 8.65 -4.66
N ILE A 357 -11.65 8.57 -3.52
CA ILE A 357 -11.07 9.75 -2.86
C ILE A 357 -10.07 10.44 -3.79
N GLU A 358 -9.16 9.67 -4.38
CA GLU A 358 -8.13 10.22 -5.28
C GLU A 358 -8.72 10.82 -6.57
N GLU A 359 -9.66 10.14 -7.23
CA GLU A 359 -10.19 10.57 -8.52
C GLU A 359 -11.23 11.67 -8.43
N LYS A 360 -12.05 11.65 -7.38
CA LYS A 360 -13.17 12.58 -7.22
C LYS A 360 -12.89 13.68 -6.21
N GLY A 361 -11.82 13.55 -5.40
CA GLY A 361 -11.54 14.48 -4.30
C GLY A 361 -12.57 14.41 -3.17
N TRP A 362 -13.24 13.26 -3.02
CA TRP A 362 -14.24 13.06 -1.99
C TRP A 362 -13.58 12.91 -0.60
N SER A 363 -14.34 13.21 0.46
CA SER A 363 -13.93 12.82 1.80
C SER A 363 -14.02 11.30 1.96
N GLU A 364 -13.19 10.72 2.82
CA GLU A 364 -13.21 9.30 3.16
C GLU A 364 -14.61 8.83 3.53
N GLN A 365 -15.27 9.53 4.44
CA GLN A 365 -16.62 9.20 4.89
C GLN A 365 -17.66 9.22 3.75
N PHE A 366 -17.55 10.18 2.81
CA PHE A 366 -18.44 10.23 1.66
C PHE A 366 -18.20 9.08 0.70
N ALA A 367 -16.92 8.79 0.36
CA ALA A 367 -16.54 7.69 -0.52
C ALA A 367 -17.01 6.35 0.06
N GLU A 368 -16.82 6.16 1.38
CA GLU A 368 -17.30 5.00 2.09
C GLU A 368 -18.81 4.85 2.00
N ASN A 369 -19.59 5.86 2.36
CA ASN A 369 -21.04 5.84 2.26
C ASN A 369 -21.53 5.56 0.84
N TYR A 370 -20.87 6.13 -0.15
CA TYR A 370 -21.18 5.88 -1.56
C TYR A 370 -20.92 4.41 -1.93
N VAL A 371 -19.76 3.88 -1.57
CA VAL A 371 -19.40 2.48 -1.84
C VAL A 371 -20.36 1.50 -1.19
N TYR A 372 -20.81 1.77 0.03
CA TYR A 372 -21.69 0.84 0.75
C TYR A 372 -23.18 0.93 0.37
N SER A 373 -23.70 2.12 0.05
CA SER A 373 -25.14 2.37 0.04
C SER A 373 -25.71 2.99 -1.24
N SER A 374 -24.98 2.95 -2.35
CA SER A 374 -25.45 3.50 -3.65
C SER A 374 -25.84 2.43 -4.69
N GLY A 375 -26.01 1.19 -4.25
CA GLY A 375 -26.42 0.10 -5.14
C GLY A 375 -25.37 -0.28 -6.18
N LEU A 376 -24.10 -0.17 -5.83
CA LEU A 376 -22.98 -0.54 -6.71
C LEU A 376 -22.85 -2.07 -6.80
N THR A 377 -22.36 -2.53 -7.95
CA THR A 377 -21.84 -3.90 -8.11
C THR A 377 -20.34 -3.82 -8.32
N ILE A 378 -19.59 -4.37 -7.38
CA ILE A 378 -18.12 -4.38 -7.39
C ILE A 378 -17.65 -5.77 -7.80
N TYR A 379 -16.91 -5.85 -8.89
CA TYR A 379 -16.39 -7.12 -9.43
C TYR A 379 -15.01 -7.39 -8.85
N SER A 380 -14.92 -8.36 -7.95
CA SER A 380 -13.70 -8.78 -7.27
C SER A 380 -12.78 -9.58 -8.19
N THR A 381 -11.47 -9.55 -7.88
CA THR A 381 -10.46 -10.44 -8.50
C THR A 381 -10.31 -11.76 -7.76
N VAL A 382 -10.98 -11.94 -6.63
CA VAL A 382 -10.82 -13.14 -5.81
C VAL A 382 -11.19 -14.40 -6.57
N ASP A 383 -10.35 -15.42 -6.42
CA ASP A 383 -10.73 -16.79 -6.66
C ASP A 383 -11.23 -17.39 -5.33
N THR A 384 -12.52 -17.69 -5.25
CA THR A 384 -13.14 -18.14 -4.00
C THR A 384 -12.59 -19.47 -3.51
N ASN A 385 -12.13 -20.34 -4.42
CA ASN A 385 -11.49 -21.59 -4.04
C ASN A 385 -10.10 -21.34 -3.43
N ILE A 386 -9.28 -20.48 -4.07
CA ILE A 386 -7.97 -20.09 -3.54
C ILE A 386 -8.13 -19.43 -2.16
N GLN A 387 -9.05 -18.48 -2.04
CA GLN A 387 -9.30 -17.79 -0.78
C GLN A 387 -9.70 -18.76 0.34
N THR A 388 -10.62 -19.69 0.06
CA THR A 388 -11.05 -20.71 1.04
C THR A 388 -9.90 -21.60 1.48
N GLN A 389 -9.07 -22.08 0.55
CA GLN A 389 -7.91 -22.91 0.87
C GLN A 389 -6.88 -22.16 1.72
N MET A 390 -6.68 -20.87 1.46
CA MET A 390 -5.82 -20.02 2.28
C MET A 390 -6.37 -19.86 3.69
N GLU A 391 -7.65 -19.57 3.85
CA GLU A 391 -8.31 -19.40 5.15
C GLU A 391 -8.29 -20.70 5.95
N GLU A 392 -8.57 -21.86 5.33
CA GLU A 392 -8.46 -23.16 5.96
C GLU A 392 -7.04 -23.48 6.45
N GLU A 393 -6.00 -23.11 5.70
CA GLU A 393 -4.62 -23.30 6.13
C GLU A 393 -4.27 -22.41 7.32
N PHE A 394 -4.66 -21.12 7.27
CA PHE A 394 -4.38 -20.14 8.32
C PHE A 394 -5.15 -20.40 9.62
N ASN A 395 -6.23 -21.16 9.59
CA ASN A 395 -7.01 -21.55 10.76
C ASN A 395 -6.42 -22.74 11.53
N LYS A 396 -5.28 -23.29 11.10
CA LYS A 396 -4.67 -24.44 11.76
C LYS A 396 -3.89 -24.05 13.00
N ASP A 397 -4.26 -24.58 14.15
CA ASP A 397 -3.66 -24.30 15.48
C ASP A 397 -2.15 -24.50 15.54
N ARG A 398 -1.58 -25.33 14.65
CA ARG A 398 -0.13 -25.62 14.63
C ARG A 398 0.76 -24.40 14.39
N TYR A 399 0.18 -23.31 13.85
CA TYR A 399 0.88 -22.06 13.61
C TYR A 399 0.76 -21.08 14.76
N ILE A 400 -0.10 -21.34 15.73
CA ILE A 400 -0.37 -20.45 16.87
C ILE A 400 0.67 -20.74 17.96
N VAL A 401 1.70 -19.91 18.02
CA VAL A 401 2.78 -19.99 18.99
C VAL A 401 2.68 -18.83 19.97
N ALA A 402 2.56 -19.12 21.26
CA ALA A 402 2.46 -18.08 22.28
C ALA A 402 3.74 -17.23 22.36
N GLY A 403 3.56 -15.92 22.46
CA GLY A 403 4.63 -14.98 22.72
C GLY A 403 5.27 -15.18 24.08
N ARG A 404 6.56 -14.87 24.21
CA ARG A 404 7.36 -15.03 25.45
C ARG A 404 7.85 -13.71 26.01
N ALA A 405 7.94 -12.67 25.17
CA ALA A 405 8.40 -11.37 25.60
C ALA A 405 7.35 -10.69 26.50
N THR A 406 7.83 -10.05 27.57
CA THR A 406 7.03 -9.28 28.49
C THR A 406 7.48 -7.82 28.48
N ASP A 407 6.57 -6.92 28.70
CA ASP A 407 6.88 -5.52 28.92
C ASP A 407 7.62 -5.37 30.27
N SER A 408 8.71 -4.63 30.28
CA SER A 408 9.58 -4.49 31.45
C SER A 408 8.98 -3.62 32.56
N GLU A 409 7.99 -2.77 32.22
CA GLU A 409 7.37 -1.83 33.16
C GLU A 409 6.06 -2.41 33.72
N THR A 410 5.26 -3.07 32.89
CA THR A 410 3.95 -3.60 33.30
C THR A 410 3.99 -5.08 33.66
N GLY A 411 4.94 -5.85 33.16
CA GLY A 411 5.02 -7.30 33.30
C GLY A 411 4.02 -8.07 32.44
N GLU A 412 3.27 -7.37 31.57
CA GLU A 412 2.31 -7.96 30.66
C GLU A 412 3.02 -8.56 29.44
N LYS A 413 2.40 -9.55 28.81
CA LYS A 413 2.91 -10.14 27.58
C LYS A 413 2.79 -9.13 26.42
N LYS A 414 3.85 -9.00 25.62
CA LYS A 414 3.84 -8.15 24.41
C LYS A 414 2.99 -8.70 23.28
N ASN A 415 2.96 -10.02 23.18
CA ASN A 415 2.19 -10.73 22.17
C ASN A 415 1.48 -11.93 22.79
N ASP A 416 0.24 -12.14 22.41
CA ASP A 416 -0.51 -13.33 22.83
C ASP A 416 -0.04 -14.56 22.05
N HIS A 417 0.05 -14.42 20.70
CA HIS A 417 0.47 -15.48 19.80
C HIS A 417 1.07 -14.94 18.51
N SER A 418 1.72 -15.83 17.77
CA SER A 418 2.25 -15.53 16.44
C SER A 418 1.16 -15.16 15.44
N GLN A 419 1.55 -14.47 14.40
CA GLN A 419 0.72 -14.07 13.27
C GLN A 419 1.38 -14.50 11.95
N ALA A 420 0.56 -14.54 10.90
CA ALA A 420 1.04 -14.73 9.54
C ALA A 420 0.15 -13.95 8.57
N ALA A 421 0.70 -13.67 7.38
CA ALA A 421 -0.05 -13.10 6.30
C ALA A 421 0.46 -13.63 4.95
N MET A 422 -0.44 -13.80 3.99
CA MET A 422 -0.10 -14.29 2.66
C MET A 422 -0.93 -13.59 1.59
N VAL A 423 -0.28 -13.33 0.44
CA VAL A 423 -0.93 -12.82 -0.77
C VAL A 423 -0.59 -13.74 -1.93
N VAL A 424 -1.59 -14.06 -2.75
CA VAL A 424 -1.45 -14.81 -4.01
C VAL A 424 -1.89 -13.92 -5.16
N ILE A 425 -1.04 -13.78 -6.18
CA ILE A 425 -1.25 -12.94 -7.36
C ILE A 425 -1.21 -13.79 -8.63
N ASP A 426 -2.21 -13.65 -9.50
CA ASP A 426 -2.08 -13.98 -10.90
C ASP A 426 -1.19 -12.92 -11.56
N TYR A 427 0.09 -13.23 -11.72
CA TYR A 427 1.07 -12.26 -12.19
C TYR A 427 0.91 -11.87 -13.67
N LYS A 428 0.09 -12.56 -14.44
CA LYS A 428 -0.20 -12.20 -15.84
C LYS A 428 -1.17 -11.04 -15.94
N THR A 429 -2.07 -10.95 -14.97
CA THR A 429 -3.11 -9.91 -14.92
C THR A 429 -2.84 -8.86 -13.84
N GLY A 430 -2.02 -9.17 -12.83
CA GLY A 430 -1.86 -8.36 -11.63
C GLY A 430 -3.00 -8.52 -10.62
N ASN A 431 -3.93 -9.43 -10.86
CA ASN A 431 -5.06 -9.67 -9.96
C ASN A 431 -4.60 -10.37 -8.68
N VAL A 432 -4.97 -9.82 -7.54
CA VAL A 432 -4.84 -10.49 -6.25
C VAL A 432 -5.99 -11.49 -6.15
N VAL A 433 -5.66 -12.78 -6.25
CA VAL A 433 -6.66 -13.86 -6.28
C VAL A 433 -6.94 -14.46 -4.90
N GLY A 434 -6.10 -14.15 -3.90
CA GLY A 434 -6.30 -14.57 -2.52
C GLY A 434 -5.45 -13.76 -1.54
N THR A 435 -5.99 -13.48 -0.36
CA THR A 435 -5.33 -12.69 0.69
C THR A 435 -5.81 -13.10 2.07
N VAL A 436 -4.86 -13.41 2.96
CA VAL A 436 -5.14 -13.63 4.39
C VAL A 436 -4.16 -12.80 5.22
N GLY A 437 -4.67 -12.03 6.16
CA GLY A 437 -3.92 -11.06 6.97
C GLY A 437 -3.74 -11.42 8.44
N GLY A 438 -4.09 -12.63 8.87
CA GLY A 438 -3.93 -13.07 10.25
C GLY A 438 -4.17 -14.55 10.43
N LEU A 439 -3.61 -15.16 11.50
CA LEU A 439 -3.86 -16.54 11.91
C LEU A 439 -5.13 -16.66 12.73
N GLY A 440 -5.83 -17.77 12.55
CA GLY A 440 -7.10 -18.08 13.21
C GLY A 440 -8.31 -17.51 12.46
N GLU A 441 -9.49 -17.83 12.97
CA GLU A 441 -10.75 -17.37 12.38
C GLU A 441 -10.89 -15.85 12.51
N LYS A 442 -11.22 -15.20 11.40
CA LYS A 442 -11.45 -13.76 11.37
C LYS A 442 -12.85 -13.45 11.91
N THR A 443 -12.92 -12.95 13.14
CA THR A 443 -14.18 -12.65 13.84
C THR A 443 -14.56 -11.17 13.80
N GLU A 444 -13.63 -10.27 13.51
CA GLU A 444 -13.85 -8.83 13.53
C GLU A 444 -13.73 -8.24 12.12
N SER A 445 -14.64 -7.32 11.80
CA SER A 445 -14.53 -6.51 10.58
C SER A 445 -13.50 -5.40 10.79
N ARG A 446 -12.77 -5.04 9.71
CA ARG A 446 -11.75 -3.97 9.69
C ARG A 446 -10.65 -4.13 10.75
N GLY A 447 -10.35 -5.36 11.16
CA GLY A 447 -9.17 -5.68 11.92
C GLY A 447 -7.90 -5.50 11.08
N LEU A 448 -6.73 -5.48 11.73
CA LEU A 448 -5.44 -5.31 11.05
C LEU A 448 -5.23 -6.38 9.97
N ASN A 449 -5.19 -5.96 8.71
CA ASN A 449 -4.81 -6.79 7.57
C ASN A 449 -3.29 -6.75 7.37
N ARG A 450 -2.58 -7.72 7.95
CA ARG A 450 -1.11 -7.74 7.86
C ARG A 450 -0.58 -7.97 6.45
N ALA A 451 -1.42 -8.47 5.56
CA ALA A 451 -1.05 -8.68 4.16
C ALA A 451 -0.84 -7.38 3.38
N THR A 452 -1.58 -6.33 3.73
CA THR A 452 -1.57 -5.03 3.03
C THR A 452 -1.09 -3.86 3.89
N GLN A 453 -1.20 -3.98 5.23
CA GLN A 453 -0.96 -2.87 6.15
C GLN A 453 0.29 -3.03 7.03
N SER A 454 0.80 -4.26 7.22
CA SER A 454 1.98 -4.47 8.07
C SER A 454 3.26 -4.45 7.25
N VAL A 455 4.07 -3.44 7.49
CA VAL A 455 5.40 -3.28 6.88
C VAL A 455 6.44 -3.96 7.76
N ARG A 456 7.15 -4.96 7.22
CA ARG A 456 8.10 -5.80 7.98
C ARG A 456 9.41 -5.94 7.24
N GLN A 457 10.53 -6.03 7.98
CA GLN A 457 11.83 -6.30 7.39
C GLN A 457 11.82 -7.65 6.66
N THR A 458 12.33 -7.65 5.43
CA THR A 458 12.22 -8.79 4.51
C THR A 458 13.30 -9.84 4.69
N GLY A 459 14.37 -9.48 5.40
CA GLY A 459 15.55 -10.35 5.50
C GLY A 459 16.05 -10.80 4.12
N SER A 460 16.59 -11.99 4.05
CA SER A 460 17.17 -12.54 2.82
C SER A 460 16.21 -12.77 1.65
N SER A 461 14.89 -12.62 1.84
CA SER A 461 13.93 -12.71 0.72
C SER A 461 14.05 -11.52 -0.26
N ILE A 462 14.71 -10.44 0.13
CA ILE A 462 14.96 -9.29 -0.75
C ILE A 462 16.06 -9.55 -1.79
N LYS A 463 16.98 -10.51 -1.55
CA LYS A 463 18.17 -10.74 -2.38
C LYS A 463 17.88 -10.90 -3.89
N PRO A 464 16.85 -11.63 -4.32
CA PRO A 464 16.54 -11.76 -5.74
C PRO A 464 16.16 -10.44 -6.39
N ILE A 465 15.37 -9.62 -5.71
CA ILE A 465 14.77 -8.39 -6.25
C ILE A 465 15.66 -7.16 -6.03
N ALA A 466 16.42 -7.09 -4.94
CA ALA A 466 17.31 -5.97 -4.65
C ALA A 466 18.74 -6.16 -5.18
N VAL A 467 19.21 -7.41 -5.27
CA VAL A 467 20.62 -7.68 -5.60
C VAL A 467 20.76 -8.33 -6.98
N ILE A 468 20.14 -9.48 -7.21
CA ILE A 468 20.40 -10.30 -8.39
C ILE A 468 19.77 -9.72 -9.66
N ALA A 469 18.48 -9.42 -9.63
CA ALA A 469 17.76 -8.92 -10.81
C ALA A 469 18.32 -7.58 -11.31
N PRO A 470 18.54 -6.56 -10.44
CA PRO A 470 19.18 -5.33 -10.85
C PRO A 470 20.62 -5.50 -11.33
N ALA A 471 21.43 -6.31 -10.63
CA ALA A 471 22.83 -6.49 -10.99
C ALA A 471 23.02 -7.21 -12.33
N LEU A 472 22.15 -8.17 -12.68
CA LEU A 472 22.10 -8.78 -14.02
C LEU A 472 21.66 -7.75 -15.07
N GLN A 473 20.66 -6.93 -14.76
CA GLN A 473 20.14 -5.94 -15.70
C GLN A 473 21.15 -4.83 -16.01
N GLU A 474 21.88 -4.38 -14.99
CA GLU A 474 22.96 -3.39 -15.11
C GLU A 474 24.29 -4.01 -15.57
N LYS A 475 24.32 -5.33 -15.82
CA LYS A 475 25.53 -6.08 -16.24
C LYS A 475 26.68 -5.99 -15.24
N VAL A 476 26.39 -5.75 -13.98
CA VAL A 476 27.37 -5.80 -12.87
C VAL A 476 27.83 -7.22 -12.65
N ILE A 477 26.90 -8.19 -12.81
CA ILE A 477 27.19 -9.63 -12.71
C ILE A 477 26.70 -10.37 -13.93
N THR A 478 27.22 -11.59 -14.13
CA THR A 478 26.63 -12.63 -14.97
C THR A 478 26.05 -13.74 -14.09
N ALA A 479 25.28 -14.65 -14.63
CA ALA A 479 24.74 -15.79 -13.89
C ALA A 479 25.83 -16.69 -13.27
N ALA A 480 27.03 -16.69 -13.84
CA ALA A 480 28.18 -17.49 -13.38
C ALA A 480 29.11 -16.73 -12.43
N THR A 481 28.96 -15.42 -12.26
CA THR A 481 29.87 -14.63 -11.43
C THR A 481 30.05 -15.27 -10.05
N ALA A 482 31.29 -15.32 -9.59
CA ALA A 482 31.68 -15.98 -8.35
C ALA A 482 32.38 -15.00 -7.42
N TYR A 483 32.09 -15.11 -6.13
CA TYR A 483 32.69 -14.30 -5.06
C TYR A 483 33.25 -15.20 -3.94
N MET A 484 34.29 -14.74 -3.27
CA MET A 484 34.78 -15.41 -2.05
C MET A 484 33.78 -15.18 -0.92
N ASP A 485 33.29 -16.26 -0.31
CA ASP A 485 32.50 -16.23 0.93
C ASP A 485 33.44 -16.36 2.13
N GLN A 486 33.97 -15.25 2.57
CA GLN A 486 34.87 -15.12 3.71
C GLN A 486 34.54 -13.94 4.58
N GLU A 487 35.02 -13.91 5.80
CA GLU A 487 34.86 -12.75 6.68
C GLU A 487 35.37 -11.48 5.99
N THR A 488 34.50 -10.51 5.81
CA THR A 488 34.80 -9.28 5.08
C THR A 488 34.20 -8.09 5.84
N ASN A 489 35.06 -7.11 6.18
CA ASN A 489 34.64 -5.84 6.76
C ASN A 489 34.34 -4.84 5.64
N PHE A 490 33.09 -4.38 5.55
CA PHE A 490 32.61 -3.45 4.52
C PHE A 490 32.71 -1.99 4.90
N GLY A 491 33.45 -1.68 5.95
CA GLY A 491 33.66 -0.32 6.46
C GLY A 491 33.02 -0.13 7.84
N GLY A 492 33.61 0.76 8.65
CA GLY A 492 33.19 0.91 10.03
C GLY A 492 33.26 -0.41 10.80
N ASN A 493 32.16 -0.85 11.39
CA ASN A 493 32.03 -2.13 12.10
C ASN A 493 31.11 -3.11 11.37
N TYR A 494 30.79 -2.87 10.10
CA TYR A 494 29.86 -3.72 9.35
C TYR A 494 30.58 -4.95 8.78
N THR A 495 30.42 -6.06 9.47
CA THR A 495 30.97 -7.38 9.10
C THR A 495 29.84 -8.41 9.14
N PRO A 496 29.02 -8.51 8.06
CA PRO A 496 27.89 -9.42 8.02
C PRO A 496 28.34 -10.88 8.09
N LYS A 497 27.62 -11.68 8.85
CA LYS A 497 27.84 -13.13 8.99
C LYS A 497 26.77 -13.90 8.25
N ASN A 498 27.09 -15.10 7.77
CA ASN A 498 26.06 -16.02 7.32
C ASN A 498 25.20 -16.47 8.50
N GLN A 499 23.96 -16.91 8.24
CA GLN A 499 22.97 -17.26 9.29
C GLN A 499 23.51 -18.27 10.32
N ASN A 500 24.37 -19.20 9.91
CA ASN A 500 25.00 -20.16 10.81
C ASN A 500 26.29 -19.64 11.49
N GLY A 501 26.66 -18.39 11.29
CA GLY A 501 27.86 -17.74 11.78
C GLY A 501 29.18 -18.24 11.14
N LYS A 502 29.11 -19.06 10.07
CA LYS A 502 30.29 -19.66 9.42
C LYS A 502 30.39 -19.17 7.97
N PHE A 503 31.62 -19.02 7.51
CA PHE A 503 31.97 -18.78 6.11
C PHE A 503 32.45 -20.06 5.46
N SER A 504 32.16 -20.22 4.15
CA SER A 504 32.70 -21.39 3.41
C SER A 504 34.18 -21.26 3.14
N ASN A 505 34.72 -20.04 3.11
CA ASN A 505 36.07 -19.69 2.69
C ASN A 505 36.44 -20.21 1.28
N GLU A 506 35.41 -20.34 0.44
CA GLU A 506 35.51 -20.80 -0.93
C GLU A 506 34.91 -19.78 -1.91
N SER A 507 35.27 -19.89 -3.17
CA SER A 507 34.64 -19.17 -4.26
C SER A 507 33.28 -19.79 -4.52
N VAL A 508 32.19 -18.98 -4.40
CA VAL A 508 30.79 -19.40 -4.57
C VAL A 508 30.16 -18.62 -5.71
N ASN A 509 29.48 -19.31 -6.62
CA ASN A 509 28.75 -18.69 -7.71
C ASN A 509 27.35 -18.24 -7.24
N ILE A 510 26.68 -17.46 -8.10
CA ILE A 510 25.36 -16.89 -7.83
C ILE A 510 24.33 -17.94 -7.40
N ARG A 511 24.27 -19.08 -8.12
CA ARG A 511 23.31 -20.16 -7.81
C ARG A 511 23.53 -20.73 -6.42
N TYR A 512 24.80 -21.00 -6.07
CA TYR A 512 25.13 -21.58 -4.78
C TYR A 512 24.84 -20.62 -3.63
N PHE A 513 25.20 -19.33 -3.77
CA PHE A 513 24.95 -18.39 -2.69
C PHE A 513 23.44 -18.14 -2.48
N ILE A 514 22.61 -18.13 -3.53
CA ILE A 514 21.15 -18.01 -3.41
C ILE A 514 20.56 -19.28 -2.79
N ALA A 515 21.00 -20.47 -3.24
CA ALA A 515 20.57 -21.75 -2.66
C ALA A 515 20.81 -21.83 -1.14
N LYS A 516 21.98 -21.34 -0.69
CA LYS A 516 22.42 -21.35 0.72
C LYS A 516 22.09 -20.05 1.46
N SER A 517 21.56 -19.06 0.78
CA SER A 517 21.23 -17.74 1.33
C SER A 517 22.43 -17.03 1.99
N LEU A 518 23.65 -17.17 1.43
CA LEU A 518 24.85 -16.54 1.98
C LEU A 518 24.75 -15.01 1.98
N ASN A 519 25.39 -14.34 2.92
CA ASN A 519 25.27 -12.90 3.11
C ASN A 519 26.43 -12.13 2.45
N VAL A 520 27.65 -12.59 2.60
CA VAL A 520 28.83 -11.86 2.11
C VAL A 520 28.80 -11.63 0.60
N PRO A 521 28.49 -12.62 -0.25
CA PRO A 521 28.36 -12.39 -1.70
C PRO A 521 27.29 -11.36 -2.05
N ALA A 522 26.14 -11.37 -1.35
CA ALA A 522 25.06 -10.40 -1.60
C ALA A 522 25.52 -8.97 -1.34
N VAL A 523 26.24 -8.73 -0.22
CA VAL A 523 26.74 -7.40 0.12
C VAL A 523 27.82 -6.94 -0.85
N LYS A 524 28.68 -7.86 -1.33
CA LYS A 524 29.69 -7.57 -2.36
C LYS A 524 29.03 -7.08 -3.65
N ILE A 525 28.00 -7.78 -4.13
CA ILE A 525 27.25 -7.37 -5.32
C ILE A 525 26.55 -6.02 -5.11
N MET A 526 25.87 -5.83 -3.96
CA MET A 526 25.20 -4.58 -3.64
C MET A 526 26.13 -3.38 -3.67
N ARG A 527 27.36 -3.55 -3.22
CA ARG A 527 28.35 -2.48 -3.27
C ARG A 527 28.72 -2.08 -4.70
N GLU A 528 28.88 -3.05 -5.60
CA GLU A 528 29.16 -2.79 -7.01
C GLU A 528 27.95 -2.18 -7.72
N LEU A 529 26.74 -2.69 -7.45
CA LEU A 529 25.48 -2.17 -7.97
C LEU A 529 25.15 -0.77 -7.44
N THR A 530 25.48 -0.49 -6.21
CA THR A 530 25.09 0.61 -5.32
C THR A 530 23.67 0.47 -4.76
N PRO A 531 23.47 0.77 -3.45
CA PRO A 531 22.14 0.70 -2.84
C PRO A 531 21.11 1.62 -3.50
N SER A 532 21.51 2.83 -3.92
CA SER A 532 20.60 3.76 -4.60
C SER A 532 20.06 3.20 -5.92
N LYS A 533 20.91 2.51 -6.70
CA LYS A 533 20.48 1.85 -7.93
C LYS A 533 19.52 0.69 -7.63
N SER A 534 19.80 -0.10 -6.60
CA SER A 534 18.91 -1.16 -6.13
C SER A 534 17.52 -0.62 -5.78
N ILE A 535 17.45 0.49 -5.03
CA ILE A 535 16.18 1.13 -4.62
C ILE A 535 15.37 1.60 -5.85
N GLU A 536 16.03 2.13 -6.89
CA GLU A 536 15.32 2.47 -8.13
C GLU A 536 14.56 1.27 -8.73
N TYR A 537 15.16 0.07 -8.68
CA TYR A 537 14.53 -1.16 -9.14
C TYR A 537 13.42 -1.63 -8.20
N LEU A 538 13.64 -1.57 -6.89
CA LEU A 538 12.65 -1.95 -5.89
C LEU A 538 11.39 -1.08 -6.02
N ASN A 539 11.55 0.24 -6.19
CA ASN A 539 10.41 1.16 -6.37
C ASN A 539 9.66 0.87 -7.68
N LYS A 540 10.36 0.51 -8.78
CA LYS A 540 9.72 0.05 -10.03
C LYS A 540 9.00 -1.29 -9.88
N MET A 541 9.31 -2.08 -8.85
CA MET A 541 8.64 -3.32 -8.49
C MET A 541 7.53 -3.12 -7.44
N GLY A 542 7.23 -1.87 -7.06
CA GLY A 542 6.15 -1.51 -6.15
C GLY A 542 6.51 -1.49 -4.66
N LEU A 543 7.79 -1.62 -4.27
CA LEU A 543 8.20 -1.50 -2.86
C LEU A 543 8.30 -0.02 -2.48
N SER A 544 7.20 0.56 -2.04
CA SER A 544 7.06 2.00 -1.78
C SER A 544 7.67 2.45 -0.45
N HIS A 545 7.81 1.55 0.50
CA HIS A 545 8.29 1.85 1.86
C HIS A 545 9.83 1.86 1.98
N ILE A 546 10.55 1.47 0.92
CA ILE A 546 12.01 1.47 0.87
C ILE A 546 12.48 2.71 0.09
N THR A 547 13.16 3.62 0.76
CA THR A 547 13.54 4.92 0.19
C THR A 547 15.04 5.16 0.20
N ALA A 548 15.53 5.93 -0.77
CA ALA A 548 16.96 6.26 -0.85
C ALA A 548 17.44 7.14 0.32
N GLU A 549 16.54 7.86 0.97
CA GLU A 549 16.86 8.73 2.12
C GLU A 549 17.14 7.93 3.39
N GLN A 550 16.50 6.78 3.53
CA GLN A 550 16.56 5.99 4.76
C GLN A 550 17.36 4.69 4.60
N ASP A 551 17.38 4.09 3.40
CA ASP A 551 17.79 2.70 3.20
C ASP A 551 18.96 2.56 2.21
N ALA A 552 19.60 3.67 1.77
CA ALA A 552 20.69 3.61 0.80
C ALA A 552 22.02 3.19 1.44
N ASP A 553 22.03 2.06 2.11
CA ASP A 553 23.22 1.43 2.67
C ASP A 553 23.37 -0.05 2.29
N LEU A 554 24.49 -0.66 2.64
CA LEU A 554 24.79 -2.04 2.27
C LEU A 554 23.94 -3.10 3.00
N SER A 555 23.25 -2.75 4.10
CA SER A 555 22.36 -3.67 4.82
C SER A 555 21.13 -4.00 3.99
N LEU A 556 20.75 -3.16 3.03
CA LEU A 556 19.69 -3.41 2.05
C LEU A 556 19.89 -4.76 1.33
N ALA A 557 21.13 -5.17 1.07
CA ALA A 557 21.41 -6.46 0.44
C ALA A 557 20.86 -7.67 1.23
N LEU A 558 20.62 -7.48 2.52
CA LEU A 558 20.18 -8.52 3.45
C LEU A 558 18.75 -8.28 3.97
N GLY A 559 18.10 -7.19 3.54
CA GLY A 559 16.76 -6.79 3.98
C GLY A 559 16.75 -6.00 5.29
N GLY A 560 17.90 -5.48 5.70
CA GLY A 560 18.01 -4.54 6.81
C GLY A 560 17.55 -3.15 6.35
N THR A 561 16.28 -2.90 6.40
CA THR A 561 15.61 -1.65 5.99
C THR A 561 14.96 -0.97 7.19
N THR A 562 14.72 0.32 7.08
CA THR A 562 14.09 1.11 8.15
C THR A 562 12.65 0.65 8.41
N ASN A 563 11.85 0.53 7.36
CA ASN A 563 10.45 0.12 7.47
C ASN A 563 10.24 -1.34 7.02
N GLY A 564 10.73 -1.70 5.83
CA GLY A 564 10.52 -3.00 5.22
C GLY A 564 9.53 -2.97 4.07
N ALA A 565 8.76 -4.05 3.91
CA ALA A 565 7.73 -4.19 2.88
C ALA A 565 6.53 -4.98 3.41
N THR A 566 5.38 -4.80 2.78
CA THR A 566 4.19 -5.61 3.03
C THR A 566 4.26 -6.94 2.26
N PRO A 567 3.53 -7.99 2.67
CA PRO A 567 3.37 -9.20 1.87
C PRO A 567 2.84 -8.93 0.46
N LEU A 568 1.95 -7.97 0.27
CA LEU A 568 1.46 -7.56 -1.05
C LEU A 568 2.58 -7.01 -1.94
N GLU A 569 3.41 -6.09 -1.43
CA GLU A 569 4.54 -5.53 -2.15
C GLU A 569 5.56 -6.62 -2.52
N MET A 570 5.87 -7.53 -1.59
CA MET A 570 6.79 -8.63 -1.84
C MET A 570 6.23 -9.62 -2.88
N ALA A 571 4.93 -9.94 -2.83
CA ALA A 571 4.28 -10.78 -3.84
C ALA A 571 4.34 -10.13 -5.23
N ALA A 572 4.07 -8.81 -5.32
CA ALA A 572 4.13 -8.04 -6.57
C ALA A 572 5.55 -7.96 -7.16
N ALA A 573 6.56 -7.82 -6.32
CA ALA A 573 7.96 -7.81 -6.75
C ALA A 573 8.40 -9.18 -7.31
N TYR A 574 7.98 -10.27 -6.68
CA TYR A 574 8.22 -11.61 -7.19
C TYR A 574 7.36 -11.91 -8.43
N ALA A 575 6.13 -11.40 -8.48
CA ALA A 575 5.27 -11.43 -9.65
C ALA A 575 5.94 -10.74 -10.87
N THR A 576 6.70 -9.67 -10.66
CA THR A 576 7.46 -8.99 -11.71
C THR A 576 8.48 -9.94 -12.36
N ILE A 577 9.19 -10.74 -11.57
CA ILE A 577 10.14 -11.73 -12.09
C ILE A 577 9.38 -12.86 -12.82
N ALA A 578 8.30 -13.35 -12.22
CA ALA A 578 7.43 -14.37 -12.81
C ALA A 578 6.82 -13.92 -14.15
N ASN A 579 6.49 -12.65 -14.29
CA ASN A 579 5.91 -12.00 -15.46
C ASN A 579 6.98 -11.43 -16.41
N ASP A 580 8.04 -12.18 -16.63
CA ASP A 580 9.10 -11.86 -17.60
C ASP A 580 9.68 -10.44 -17.45
N GLY A 581 9.74 -9.95 -16.21
CA GLY A 581 10.32 -8.67 -15.87
C GLY A 581 9.38 -7.47 -16.01
N VAL A 582 8.07 -7.70 -16.16
CA VAL A 582 7.05 -6.65 -16.20
C VAL A 582 6.30 -6.59 -14.87
N TYR A 583 6.40 -5.48 -14.17
CA TYR A 583 5.57 -5.16 -13.03
C TYR A 583 4.17 -4.76 -13.50
N ILE A 584 3.15 -5.27 -12.83
CA ILE A 584 1.75 -4.85 -12.99
C ILE A 584 1.25 -4.47 -11.59
N THR A 585 0.68 -3.27 -11.46
CA THR A 585 0.10 -2.83 -10.18
C THR A 585 -0.96 -3.82 -9.70
N PRO A 586 -0.83 -4.40 -8.49
CA PRO A 586 -1.82 -5.33 -7.97
C PRO A 586 -3.19 -4.69 -7.79
N THR A 587 -4.24 -5.46 -8.07
CA THR A 587 -5.61 -5.00 -7.85
C THR A 587 -6.48 -6.08 -7.24
N PHE A 588 -7.44 -5.65 -6.39
CA PHE A 588 -8.44 -6.50 -5.75
C PHE A 588 -9.78 -6.49 -6.48
N TYR A 589 -9.98 -5.61 -7.46
CA TYR A 589 -11.20 -5.51 -8.25
C TYR A 589 -10.92 -5.27 -9.73
N THR A 590 -11.90 -5.55 -10.60
CA THR A 590 -11.76 -5.35 -12.05
C THR A 590 -12.58 -4.17 -12.57
N LYS A 591 -13.70 -3.88 -11.94
CA LYS A 591 -14.57 -2.74 -12.23
C LYS A 591 -15.60 -2.54 -11.14
N VAL A 592 -16.15 -1.33 -11.06
CA VAL A 592 -17.34 -0.98 -10.27
C VAL A 592 -18.40 -0.46 -11.23
N VAL A 593 -19.64 -0.95 -11.13
CA VAL A 593 -20.75 -0.50 -11.94
C VAL A 593 -21.89 0.03 -11.06
N ASP A 594 -22.61 1.04 -11.55
CA ASP A 594 -23.78 1.60 -10.89
C ASP A 594 -25.04 0.72 -11.11
N SER A 595 -26.15 1.09 -10.47
CA SER A 595 -27.46 0.42 -10.61
C SER A 595 -28.01 0.45 -12.03
N SER A 596 -27.50 1.32 -12.91
CA SER A 596 -27.87 1.41 -14.32
C SER A 596 -26.98 0.54 -15.22
N GLY A 597 -25.94 -0.09 -14.67
CA GLY A 597 -24.96 -0.90 -15.38
C GLY A 597 -23.81 -0.11 -16.01
N ASN A 598 -23.65 1.18 -15.69
CA ASN A 598 -22.52 1.97 -16.16
C ASN A 598 -21.29 1.70 -15.30
N THR A 599 -20.14 1.57 -15.92
CA THR A 599 -18.87 1.50 -15.18
C THR A 599 -18.53 2.87 -14.62
N VAL A 600 -18.43 2.96 -13.28
CA VAL A 600 -18.13 4.19 -12.55
C VAL A 600 -16.69 4.24 -12.07
N LEU A 601 -16.03 3.07 -11.97
CA LEU A 601 -14.63 2.96 -11.59
C LEU A 601 -13.98 1.75 -12.25
N THR A 602 -12.72 1.90 -12.65
CA THR A 602 -11.82 0.81 -13.08
C THR A 602 -10.48 0.97 -12.38
N PRO A 603 -9.79 -0.13 -12.03
CA PRO A 603 -8.53 -0.02 -11.30
C PRO A 603 -7.46 0.70 -12.12
N LYS A 604 -6.63 1.49 -11.47
CA LYS A 604 -5.44 2.10 -12.05
C LYS A 604 -4.29 1.09 -12.07
N GLN A 605 -4.29 0.22 -13.05
CA GLN A 605 -3.20 -0.73 -13.23
C GLN A 605 -2.16 -0.19 -14.20
N GLU A 606 -1.00 0.13 -13.69
CA GLU A 606 0.17 0.47 -14.49
C GLU A 606 1.01 -0.76 -14.79
N GLN A 607 1.59 -0.81 -15.98
CA GLN A 607 2.51 -1.86 -16.39
C GLN A 607 3.88 -1.26 -16.71
N THR A 608 4.90 -1.71 -16.01
CA THR A 608 6.26 -1.19 -16.16
C THR A 608 7.25 -2.33 -16.38
N ARG A 609 7.99 -2.29 -17.50
CA ARG A 609 9.12 -3.22 -17.67
C ARG A 609 10.28 -2.80 -16.79
N VAL A 610 10.59 -3.62 -15.81
CA VAL A 610 11.65 -3.38 -14.82
C VAL A 610 12.98 -3.99 -15.27
N ILE A 611 12.95 -5.23 -15.76
CA ILE A 611 14.10 -5.96 -16.32
C ILE A 611 13.74 -6.64 -17.62
N SER A 612 14.74 -7.04 -18.40
CA SER A 612 14.51 -7.77 -19.64
C SER A 612 13.93 -9.16 -19.37
N GLU A 613 13.18 -9.68 -20.33
CA GLU A 613 12.63 -11.04 -20.32
C GLU A 613 13.73 -12.10 -20.09
N GLN A 614 14.88 -11.89 -20.74
CA GLN A 614 16.03 -12.79 -20.62
C GLN A 614 16.60 -12.80 -19.19
N ASN A 615 16.78 -11.61 -18.58
CA ASN A 615 17.27 -11.50 -17.22
C ASN A 615 16.25 -12.06 -16.21
N ALA A 616 14.94 -11.84 -16.44
CA ALA A 616 13.88 -12.45 -15.63
C ALA A 616 13.96 -13.99 -15.67
N TYR A 617 14.16 -14.58 -16.87
CA TYR A 617 14.32 -16.02 -17.02
C TYR A 617 15.56 -16.55 -16.29
N ILE A 618 16.68 -15.85 -16.35
CA ILE A 618 17.90 -16.21 -15.60
C ILE A 618 17.62 -16.18 -14.10
N VAL A 619 16.93 -15.15 -13.58
CA VAL A 619 16.55 -15.08 -12.16
C VAL A 619 15.59 -16.20 -11.76
N LYS A 620 14.57 -16.52 -12.60
CA LYS A 620 13.69 -17.69 -12.41
C LYS A 620 14.49 -18.96 -12.25
N SER A 621 15.45 -19.21 -13.17
CA SER A 621 16.32 -20.38 -13.14
C SER A 621 17.23 -20.41 -11.88
N ILE A 622 17.73 -19.26 -11.42
CA ILE A 622 18.51 -19.17 -10.19
C ILE A 622 17.66 -19.48 -8.96
N LEU A 623 16.40 -18.98 -8.91
CA LEU A 623 15.49 -19.19 -7.79
C LEU A 623 14.91 -20.61 -7.69
N GLN A 624 15.11 -21.46 -8.68
CA GLN A 624 14.85 -22.89 -8.56
C GLN A 624 15.88 -23.60 -7.64
N GLU A 625 17.09 -23.05 -7.44
CA GLU A 625 18.14 -23.70 -6.63
C GLU A 625 17.79 -23.84 -5.12
N PRO A 626 17.13 -22.85 -4.45
CA PRO A 626 16.67 -23.03 -3.08
C PRO A 626 15.71 -24.20 -2.85
N VAL A 627 14.94 -24.57 -3.88
CA VAL A 627 13.94 -25.67 -3.82
C VAL A 627 14.57 -27.04 -4.10
N LYS A 628 15.75 -27.07 -4.75
CA LYS A 628 16.50 -28.31 -5.03
C LYS A 628 17.22 -28.86 -3.78
N SER A 629 17.63 -30.11 -3.84
CA SER A 629 18.37 -30.78 -2.76
C SER A 629 19.52 -29.93 -2.24
N GLY A 630 19.52 -29.72 -0.93
CA GLY A 630 20.51 -28.90 -0.24
C GLY A 630 20.21 -27.40 -0.23
N GLY A 631 19.11 -26.93 -0.82
CA GLY A 631 18.63 -25.56 -0.71
C GLY A 631 17.90 -25.29 0.60
N THR A 632 17.46 -24.03 0.80
CA THR A 632 16.77 -23.60 2.04
C THR A 632 15.25 -23.80 2.01
N ALA A 633 14.66 -24.10 0.85
CA ALA A 633 13.23 -24.26 0.63
C ALA A 633 12.88 -25.61 -0.06
N THR A 634 13.61 -26.67 0.25
CA THR A 634 13.46 -27.99 -0.39
C THR A 634 12.07 -28.61 -0.21
N TYR A 635 11.34 -28.19 0.80
CA TYR A 635 9.98 -28.64 1.09
C TYR A 635 8.89 -27.91 0.31
N CYS A 636 9.25 -26.85 -0.43
CA CYS A 636 8.30 -26.11 -1.27
C CYS A 636 8.23 -26.62 -2.71
N ALA A 637 8.70 -27.85 -2.98
CA ALA A 637 8.67 -28.43 -4.32
C ALA A 637 7.28 -29.00 -4.62
N ILE A 638 6.65 -28.53 -5.69
CA ILE A 638 5.34 -28.97 -6.17
C ILE A 638 5.56 -29.98 -7.32
N SER A 639 4.93 -31.16 -7.23
CA SER A 639 5.08 -32.19 -8.24
C SER A 639 4.55 -31.73 -9.59
N GLY A 640 5.39 -31.85 -10.62
CA GLY A 640 5.04 -31.47 -12.00
C GLY A 640 5.11 -29.97 -12.30
N MET A 641 5.52 -29.12 -11.33
CA MET A 641 5.64 -27.68 -11.48
C MET A 641 7.07 -27.21 -11.29
N ASP A 642 7.51 -26.25 -12.09
CA ASP A 642 8.66 -25.44 -11.73
C ASP A 642 8.29 -24.52 -10.56
N VAL A 643 9.12 -24.53 -9.53
CA VAL A 643 9.00 -23.63 -8.36
C VAL A 643 10.27 -22.81 -8.23
N ALA A 644 10.10 -21.50 -8.17
CA ALA A 644 11.16 -20.55 -7.89
C ALA A 644 10.84 -19.85 -6.57
N ALA A 645 11.70 -19.98 -5.56
CA ALA A 645 11.40 -19.47 -4.23
C ALA A 645 12.63 -18.98 -3.47
N LYS A 646 12.41 -18.14 -2.47
CA LYS A 646 13.45 -17.66 -1.55
C LYS A 646 12.92 -17.47 -0.15
N THR A 647 13.63 -18.05 0.82
CA THR A 647 13.38 -17.84 2.25
C THR A 647 13.92 -16.48 2.72
N GLY A 648 13.21 -15.85 3.64
CA GLY A 648 13.67 -14.70 4.41
C GLY A 648 13.71 -15.02 5.90
N THR A 649 14.68 -14.45 6.58
CA THR A 649 14.80 -14.46 8.03
C THR A 649 15.54 -13.18 8.41
N THR A 650 14.98 -12.42 9.35
CA THR A 650 15.62 -11.23 9.90
C THR A 650 16.58 -11.59 11.03
N ASP A 651 17.42 -10.65 11.43
CA ASP A 651 18.27 -10.78 12.60
C ASP A 651 17.38 -11.03 13.84
N ASP A 652 17.88 -11.81 14.80
CA ASP A 652 17.15 -12.26 15.98
C ASP A 652 15.88 -13.09 15.70
N ASP A 653 15.69 -13.52 14.45
CA ASP A 653 14.55 -14.35 14.01
C ASP A 653 13.16 -13.72 14.27
N TYR A 654 13.02 -12.40 14.14
CA TYR A 654 11.73 -11.74 14.38
C TYR A 654 10.73 -11.95 13.25
N ASP A 655 11.21 -12.00 12.01
CA ASP A 655 10.38 -12.14 10.81
C ASP A 655 10.87 -13.33 9.99
N ARG A 656 9.95 -14.16 9.58
CA ARG A 656 10.14 -15.30 8.70
C ARG A 656 9.35 -15.09 7.42
N TRP A 657 10.01 -15.28 6.28
CA TRP A 657 9.41 -15.09 4.97
C TRP A 657 9.61 -16.30 4.08
N LEU A 658 8.66 -16.51 3.20
CA LEU A 658 8.84 -17.20 1.94
C LEU A 658 8.17 -16.42 0.83
N CYS A 659 8.93 -16.07 -0.21
CA CYS A 659 8.43 -15.47 -1.43
C CYS A 659 8.80 -16.36 -2.61
N GLY A 660 7.87 -16.65 -3.49
CA GLY A 660 8.09 -17.55 -4.60
C GLY A 660 6.96 -17.52 -5.62
N PHE A 661 7.15 -18.26 -6.70
CA PHE A 661 6.17 -18.35 -7.78
C PHE A 661 6.31 -19.67 -8.55
N THR A 662 5.24 -20.01 -9.22
CA THR A 662 5.13 -21.11 -10.17
C THR A 662 4.85 -20.54 -11.57
N PRO A 663 4.64 -21.35 -12.62
CA PRO A 663 4.15 -20.85 -13.91
C PRO A 663 2.72 -20.27 -13.87
N TYR A 664 2.00 -20.38 -12.75
CA TYR A 664 0.62 -19.91 -12.58
C TYR A 664 0.51 -18.68 -11.66
N TYR A 665 1.07 -18.75 -10.45
CA TYR A 665 0.87 -17.75 -9.41
C TYR A 665 2.19 -17.33 -8.76
N ALA A 666 2.23 -16.09 -8.30
CA ALA A 666 3.25 -15.59 -7.39
C ALA A 666 2.65 -15.38 -6.00
N ALA A 667 3.42 -15.72 -4.96
CA ALA A 667 2.94 -15.58 -3.60
C ALA A 667 4.06 -15.18 -2.63
N ALA A 668 3.71 -14.38 -1.62
CA ALA A 668 4.57 -14.05 -0.50
C ALA A 668 3.85 -14.32 0.81
N THR A 669 4.56 -14.99 1.72
CA THR A 669 4.08 -15.30 3.07
C THR A 669 5.05 -14.75 4.10
N TRP A 670 4.51 -14.04 5.07
CA TRP A 670 5.17 -13.58 6.29
C TRP A 670 4.65 -14.35 7.50
N PHE A 671 5.54 -14.56 8.49
CA PHE A 671 5.22 -15.14 9.79
C PHE A 671 6.07 -14.47 10.87
N GLY A 672 5.45 -14.04 11.96
CA GLY A 672 6.13 -13.36 13.07
C GLY A 672 5.18 -12.98 14.20
N TYR A 673 5.51 -11.93 14.93
CA TYR A 673 4.65 -11.35 15.96
C TYR A 673 4.35 -9.89 15.62
N ASP A 674 3.23 -9.35 16.10
CA ASP A 674 2.86 -7.94 15.88
C ASP A 674 3.90 -6.99 16.49
N GLN A 675 4.38 -7.30 17.67
CA GLN A 675 5.53 -6.64 18.26
C GLN A 675 6.78 -7.50 18.04
N PRO A 676 7.93 -6.92 17.62
CA PRO A 676 9.14 -7.70 17.33
C PRO A 676 9.53 -8.61 18.49
N GLU A 677 9.54 -9.90 18.21
CA GLU A 677 9.91 -10.97 19.15
C GLU A 677 10.48 -12.17 18.38
N THR A 678 11.46 -12.87 18.97
CA THR A 678 12.04 -14.07 18.36
C THR A 678 10.99 -15.16 18.14
N VAL A 679 10.89 -15.64 16.90
CA VAL A 679 10.00 -16.74 16.51
C VAL A 679 10.58 -18.09 16.94
N TYR A 680 10.05 -18.64 18.01
CA TYR A 680 10.41 -19.97 18.50
C TYR A 680 9.54 -21.05 17.85
N TYR A 681 9.81 -21.37 16.61
CA TYR A 681 9.11 -22.42 15.86
C TYR A 681 10.08 -23.57 15.53
N SER A 682 9.64 -24.81 15.78
CA SER A 682 10.48 -26.00 15.51
C SER A 682 10.21 -26.56 14.12
N GLY A 683 11.28 -26.90 13.39
CA GLY A 683 11.17 -27.49 12.06
C GLY A 683 11.53 -26.52 10.94
N ASN A 684 10.85 -26.66 9.80
CA ASN A 684 11.04 -25.78 8.65
C ASN A 684 10.53 -24.36 8.94
N ASN A 685 10.95 -23.39 8.15
CA ASN A 685 10.46 -22.03 8.22
C ASN A 685 8.91 -22.01 8.14
N PRO A 686 8.17 -21.51 9.15
CA PRO A 686 6.71 -21.59 9.19
C PRO A 686 6.04 -20.83 8.03
N ALA A 687 6.58 -19.68 7.62
CA ALA A 687 6.09 -18.97 6.43
C ALA A 687 6.20 -19.85 5.17
N GLY A 688 7.28 -20.61 5.06
CA GLY A 688 7.46 -21.55 3.95
C GLY A 688 6.54 -22.75 4.03
N VAL A 689 6.23 -23.25 5.24
CA VAL A 689 5.27 -24.36 5.42
C VAL A 689 3.85 -23.93 5.03
N ILE A 690 3.44 -22.72 5.42
CA ILE A 690 2.13 -22.17 5.01
C ILE A 690 2.11 -22.02 3.48
N TRP A 691 3.15 -21.40 2.90
CA TRP A 691 3.28 -21.21 1.46
C TRP A 691 3.17 -22.53 0.71
N ASP A 692 3.91 -23.54 1.14
CA ASP A 692 3.95 -24.87 0.52
C ASP A 692 2.57 -25.55 0.53
N ASN A 693 1.90 -25.56 1.68
CA ASN A 693 0.58 -26.20 1.81
C ASN A 693 -0.47 -25.48 0.95
N VAL A 694 -0.52 -24.14 0.99
CA VAL A 694 -1.46 -23.37 0.17
C VAL A 694 -1.15 -23.60 -1.31
N MET A 695 0.09 -23.36 -1.73
CA MET A 695 0.47 -23.43 -3.15
C MET A 695 0.31 -24.85 -3.70
N THR A 696 0.64 -25.88 -2.92
CA THR A 696 0.40 -27.27 -3.35
C THR A 696 -1.09 -27.52 -3.58
N THR A 697 -1.94 -27.11 -2.63
CA THR A 697 -3.38 -27.37 -2.73
C THR A 697 -4.02 -26.60 -3.90
N ILE A 698 -3.68 -25.32 -4.09
CA ILE A 698 -4.26 -24.54 -5.21
C ILE A 698 -3.74 -24.93 -6.59
N HIS A 699 -2.69 -25.79 -6.65
CA HIS A 699 -2.19 -26.34 -7.91
C HIS A 699 -2.74 -27.73 -8.20
N GLU A 700 -3.51 -28.32 -7.30
CA GLU A 700 -4.18 -29.60 -7.55
C GLU A 700 -5.13 -29.50 -8.74
N GLY A 701 -4.92 -30.35 -9.74
CA GLY A 701 -5.72 -30.36 -10.97
C GLY A 701 -5.27 -29.40 -12.05
N LEU A 702 -4.27 -28.54 -11.81
CA LEU A 702 -3.63 -27.75 -12.85
C LEU A 702 -2.69 -28.61 -13.70
N GLU A 703 -2.53 -28.24 -14.97
CA GLU A 703 -1.59 -28.93 -15.87
C GLU A 703 -0.14 -28.69 -15.42
N ASN A 704 0.71 -29.71 -15.59
CA ASN A 704 2.14 -29.59 -15.31
C ASN A 704 2.74 -28.49 -16.18
N ALA A 705 3.51 -27.59 -15.59
CA ALA A 705 4.06 -26.46 -16.29
C ALA A 705 5.51 -26.15 -15.86
N THR A 706 6.28 -25.63 -16.82
CA THR A 706 7.64 -25.15 -16.63
C THR A 706 7.79 -23.72 -17.09
N PHE A 707 8.81 -23.00 -16.59
CA PHE A 707 9.08 -21.65 -17.04
C PHE A 707 9.52 -21.63 -18.50
N THR A 708 8.84 -20.83 -19.32
CA THR A 708 9.14 -20.69 -20.73
C THR A 708 10.49 -19.99 -20.93
N ARG A 709 11.38 -20.62 -21.72
CA ARG A 709 12.67 -20.03 -22.08
C ARG A 709 12.50 -19.04 -23.23
N PRO A 710 12.84 -17.75 -23.03
CA PRO A 710 12.77 -16.76 -24.10
C PRO A 710 13.91 -16.93 -25.13
N SER A 711 13.77 -16.30 -26.29
CA SER A 711 14.84 -16.15 -27.26
C SER A 711 15.99 -15.29 -26.69
N GLY A 712 17.21 -15.48 -27.20
CA GLY A 712 18.39 -14.70 -26.77
C GLY A 712 19.10 -15.25 -25.53
N ILE A 713 18.67 -16.39 -25.01
CA ILE A 713 19.39 -17.12 -23.96
C ILE A 713 20.38 -18.08 -24.60
N VAL A 714 21.65 -17.96 -24.23
CA VAL A 714 22.74 -18.80 -24.69
C VAL A 714 23.35 -19.60 -23.54
N GLU A 715 23.93 -20.75 -23.86
CA GLU A 715 24.60 -21.61 -22.88
C GLU A 715 26.12 -21.58 -23.12
N GLN A 716 26.88 -21.51 -22.02
CA GLN A 716 28.33 -21.55 -22.07
C GLN A 716 28.85 -22.49 -20.97
N SER A 717 29.95 -23.21 -21.32
CA SER A 717 30.72 -23.94 -20.31
C SER A 717 31.55 -22.94 -19.49
N VAL A 718 31.38 -22.89 -18.18
CA VAL A 718 32.05 -21.94 -17.31
C VAL A 718 32.89 -22.64 -16.24
N CYS A 719 33.94 -21.99 -15.83
CA CYS A 719 34.79 -22.42 -14.71
C CYS A 719 34.07 -22.19 -13.39
N ARG A 720 33.87 -23.22 -12.61
CA ARG A 720 33.15 -23.14 -11.31
C ARG A 720 33.87 -22.23 -10.32
N THR A 721 35.19 -22.15 -10.38
CA THR A 721 35.96 -21.32 -9.44
C THR A 721 35.93 -19.83 -9.79
N THR A 722 36.02 -19.48 -11.06
CA THR A 722 36.18 -18.09 -11.49
C THR A 722 34.88 -17.46 -12.02
N GLY A 723 33.90 -18.29 -12.42
CA GLY A 723 32.69 -17.81 -13.10
C GLY A 723 32.90 -17.40 -14.56
N CYS A 724 34.10 -17.53 -15.11
CA CYS A 724 34.45 -17.17 -16.48
C CYS A 724 34.22 -18.33 -17.44
N ILE A 725 34.13 -18.05 -18.78
CA ILE A 725 34.07 -19.09 -19.82
C ILE A 725 35.27 -20.04 -19.66
N ALA A 726 34.97 -21.32 -19.54
CA ALA A 726 35.97 -22.32 -19.23
C ALA A 726 36.97 -22.54 -20.35
N THR A 727 38.23 -22.65 -20.04
CA THR A 727 39.33 -23.06 -20.93
C THR A 727 39.73 -24.50 -20.73
N THR A 728 40.68 -24.99 -21.52
CA THR A 728 41.24 -26.34 -21.36
C THR A 728 41.89 -26.53 -20.00
N GLY A 729 42.40 -25.47 -19.41
CA GLY A 729 43.03 -25.51 -18.07
C GLY A 729 42.05 -25.62 -16.88
N CYS A 730 40.77 -25.38 -17.07
CA CYS A 730 39.80 -25.48 -16.02
C CYS A 730 39.42 -26.93 -15.73
N ALA A 731 39.76 -27.42 -14.51
CA ALA A 731 39.43 -28.77 -14.10
C ALA A 731 37.95 -28.94 -13.70
N ASN A 732 37.32 -27.91 -13.13
CA ASN A 732 35.96 -27.95 -12.63
C ASN A 732 35.07 -27.01 -13.46
N LYS A 733 34.21 -27.59 -14.28
CA LYS A 733 33.34 -26.84 -15.24
C LYS A 733 31.88 -27.22 -15.05
N TYR A 734 30.99 -26.32 -15.44
CA TYR A 734 29.56 -26.60 -15.55
C TYR A 734 28.96 -25.72 -16.66
N THR A 735 27.80 -26.09 -17.16
CA THR A 735 27.06 -25.29 -18.14
C THR A 735 26.19 -24.26 -17.41
N GLU A 736 26.23 -23.01 -17.89
CA GLU A 736 25.42 -21.92 -17.35
C GLU A 736 24.75 -21.15 -18.51
N ILE A 737 23.63 -20.47 -18.18
CA ILE A 737 22.83 -19.68 -19.12
C ILE A 737 23.14 -18.20 -18.98
N PHE A 738 23.09 -17.49 -20.11
CA PHE A 738 23.41 -16.06 -20.18
C PHE A 738 22.50 -15.36 -21.19
N THR A 739 22.41 -14.05 -21.10
CA THR A 739 21.97 -13.22 -22.22
C THR A 739 23.12 -13.09 -23.21
N GLN A 740 22.81 -12.98 -24.51
CA GLN A 740 23.81 -12.90 -25.54
C GLN A 740 24.74 -11.67 -25.41
N ASP A 741 24.25 -10.62 -24.75
CA ASP A 741 24.95 -9.33 -24.57
C ASP A 741 25.63 -9.17 -23.21
N ASN A 742 25.55 -10.21 -22.33
CA ASN A 742 26.19 -10.25 -21.01
C ASN A 742 26.87 -11.60 -20.77
N LEU A 743 27.87 -11.89 -21.56
CA LEU A 743 28.72 -13.09 -21.42
C LEU A 743 29.93 -12.81 -20.54
N PRO A 744 30.34 -13.75 -19.69
CA PRO A 744 31.60 -13.62 -18.94
C PRO A 744 32.81 -13.69 -19.89
N GLU A 745 33.91 -13.12 -19.44
CA GLU A 745 35.21 -13.25 -20.10
C GLU A 745 35.73 -14.68 -20.08
N GLN A 746 36.78 -14.97 -20.88
CA GLN A 746 37.44 -16.26 -20.83
C GLN A 746 38.24 -16.40 -19.52
N CYS A 747 38.30 -17.61 -18.98
CA CYS A 747 39.00 -17.88 -17.74
C CYS A 747 40.51 -17.81 -17.97
N GLU A 748 41.13 -16.81 -17.43
CA GLU A 748 42.61 -16.67 -17.37
C GLU A 748 43.18 -17.21 -16.08
N GLY A 749 42.31 -17.64 -15.14
CA GLY A 749 42.73 -18.10 -13.79
C GLY A 749 43.36 -19.48 -13.75
N HIS A 750 43.17 -20.28 -14.79
CA HIS A 750 43.70 -21.65 -14.85
C HIS A 750 44.52 -21.85 -16.10
N GLY A 751 45.65 -22.46 -15.93
CA GLY A 751 46.55 -22.80 -17.02
C GLY A 751 47.55 -23.87 -16.64
N SER A 752 48.51 -24.09 -17.50
CA SER A 752 49.68 -24.94 -17.25
C SER A 752 50.94 -24.08 -17.35
N GLN A 753 51.86 -24.30 -16.44
CA GLN A 753 53.22 -23.73 -16.51
C GLN A 753 54.22 -24.86 -16.55
N THR A 754 55.18 -24.72 -17.42
CA THR A 754 56.35 -25.62 -17.42
C THR A 754 57.32 -25.08 -16.39
N ILE A 755 57.53 -25.86 -15.33
CA ILE A 755 58.33 -25.48 -14.15
C ILE A 755 59.61 -26.33 -14.15
N CYS A 756 60.72 -25.70 -13.90
CA CYS A 756 61.96 -26.33 -13.59
C CYS A 756 61.89 -27.03 -12.23
N THR A 757 62.11 -28.34 -12.16
CA THR A 757 61.98 -29.17 -10.94
C THR A 757 63.01 -28.84 -9.90
N GLU A 758 64.18 -28.31 -10.30
CA GLU A 758 65.24 -27.97 -9.39
C GLU A 758 65.14 -26.56 -8.80
N SER A 759 64.75 -25.56 -9.64
CA SER A 759 64.60 -24.18 -9.17
C SER A 759 63.24 -23.84 -8.66
N ASN A 760 62.25 -24.64 -8.99
CA ASN A 760 60.82 -24.40 -8.74
C ASN A 760 60.30 -23.08 -9.39
N LYS A 761 60.95 -22.65 -10.53
CA LYS A 761 60.64 -21.46 -11.31
C LYS A 761 60.23 -21.84 -12.72
N ILE A 762 59.72 -20.90 -13.51
CA ILE A 762 59.37 -21.11 -14.92
C ILE A 762 60.59 -21.70 -15.64
N ALA A 763 60.38 -22.87 -16.28
CA ALA A 763 61.44 -23.50 -17.05
C ALA A 763 61.85 -22.69 -18.29
N THR A 764 63.14 -22.61 -18.56
CA THR A 764 63.70 -22.07 -19.82
C THR A 764 63.99 -23.20 -20.78
N GLU A 765 64.33 -22.88 -22.04
CA GLU A 765 64.82 -23.84 -23.03
C GLU A 765 65.99 -24.69 -22.51
N TYR A 766 66.69 -24.19 -21.49
CA TYR A 766 67.86 -24.91 -20.88
C TYR A 766 67.47 -25.91 -19.78
N CYS A 767 66.15 -25.98 -19.45
CA CYS A 767 65.61 -26.88 -18.42
C CYS A 767 65.07 -28.21 -18.99
N SER A 768 65.37 -28.54 -20.23
CA SER A 768 64.70 -29.64 -20.98
C SER A 768 64.72 -31.02 -20.30
N GLN A 769 65.68 -31.26 -19.41
CA GLN A 769 65.74 -32.50 -18.60
C GLN A 769 65.23 -32.36 -17.18
N TYR A 770 64.89 -31.14 -16.78
CA TYR A 770 64.50 -30.80 -15.41
C TYR A 770 63.22 -30.00 -15.39
N CYS A 771 62.25 -30.34 -16.22
CA CYS A 771 61.02 -29.61 -16.24
C CYS A 771 59.79 -30.52 -16.17
N GLU A 772 58.78 -30.06 -15.49
CA GLU A 772 57.47 -30.67 -15.43
C GLU A 772 56.40 -29.69 -15.78
N VAL A 773 55.26 -30.11 -16.37
CA VAL A 773 54.12 -29.30 -16.63
C VAL A 773 53.22 -29.36 -15.42
N ARG A 774 53.16 -28.28 -14.70
CA ARG A 774 52.16 -28.12 -13.58
C ARG A 774 50.89 -27.56 -14.11
N GLN A 775 49.83 -28.30 -13.90
CA GLN A 775 48.44 -27.90 -14.25
C GLN A 775 47.81 -27.12 -13.11
N ASN A 776 46.76 -26.38 -13.41
CA ASN A 776 45.85 -25.75 -12.44
C ASN A 776 46.46 -24.63 -11.61
N TYR A 777 47.37 -23.83 -12.18
CA TYR A 777 47.70 -22.58 -11.52
C TYR A 777 46.58 -21.53 -11.75
N TYR A 778 46.38 -20.67 -10.82
CA TYR A 778 45.50 -19.52 -10.92
C TYR A 778 46.31 -18.29 -11.35
N GLY A 779 45.70 -17.37 -12.12
CA GLY A 779 46.34 -16.17 -12.66
C GLY A 779 47.02 -15.28 -11.63
N ALA A 780 47.14 -14.01 -11.88
CA ALA A 780 47.81 -13.09 -10.96
C ALA A 780 47.16 -13.13 -9.57
N VAL A 781 47.97 -13.46 -8.54
CA VAL A 781 47.52 -13.35 -7.15
C VAL A 781 47.39 -11.88 -6.81
N LEU A 782 46.18 -11.41 -6.53
CA LEU A 782 46.01 -10.09 -5.91
C LEU A 782 46.55 -10.12 -4.49
N PRO A 783 47.14 -9.03 -4.01
CA PRO A 783 47.48 -8.89 -2.60
C PRO A 783 46.30 -9.24 -1.72
N LYS A 784 46.55 -9.79 -0.54
CA LYS A 784 45.49 -10.21 0.41
C LYS A 784 44.56 -9.03 0.74
N GLU A 785 45.11 -7.80 0.80
CA GLU A 785 44.37 -6.56 1.00
C GLU A 785 43.42 -6.23 -0.15
N GLU A 786 43.77 -6.60 -1.38
CA GLU A 786 42.86 -6.45 -2.55
C GLU A 786 41.86 -7.58 -2.69
N LEU A 787 42.15 -8.78 -2.17
CA LEU A 787 41.22 -9.90 -2.09
C LEU A 787 40.11 -9.66 -1.06
N ASP A 788 40.38 -8.91 -0.02
CA ASP A 788 39.38 -8.48 0.97
C ASP A 788 38.47 -7.38 0.43
N LEU A 789 38.78 -6.79 -0.75
CA LEU A 789 38.11 -5.65 -1.33
C LEU A 789 37.04 -5.98 -2.37
N TRP A 790 36.44 -7.22 -2.35
CA TRP A 790 35.11 -7.36 -2.93
C TRP A 790 34.98 -7.59 -4.43
N THR A 791 36.06 -7.71 -5.16
CA THR A 791 36.03 -8.01 -6.58
C THR A 791 35.56 -9.45 -6.84
N PRO A 792 34.77 -9.67 -7.89
CA PRO A 792 34.46 -11.04 -8.34
C PRO A 792 35.76 -11.81 -8.66
N VAL A 793 35.75 -13.12 -8.42
CA VAL A 793 36.89 -13.99 -8.73
C VAL A 793 36.95 -14.22 -10.26
N ASN A 794 36.98 -13.15 -11.07
CA ASN A 794 37.02 -13.21 -12.55
C ASN A 794 38.40 -13.57 -13.07
N GLY A 795 39.05 -14.56 -12.51
CA GLY A 795 40.38 -14.98 -12.90
C GLY A 795 41.54 -14.08 -12.42
N LYS A 796 41.21 -13.01 -11.72
CA LYS A 796 42.19 -12.00 -11.27
C LYS A 796 42.55 -12.08 -9.80
N GLY A 797 41.96 -12.94 -9.00
CA GLY A 797 42.16 -12.92 -7.56
C GLY A 797 42.08 -14.30 -6.93
N SER A 798 42.85 -15.22 -7.36
CA SER A 798 42.80 -16.54 -6.75
C SER A 798 44.00 -16.81 -5.83
N THR A 799 43.76 -17.68 -4.86
CA THR A 799 44.74 -18.17 -3.88
C THR A 799 45.80 -19.11 -4.47
N GLY A 800 45.81 -19.27 -5.81
CA GLY A 800 46.76 -20.12 -6.50
C GLY A 800 48.05 -19.38 -6.86
N THR A 801 49.18 -20.07 -6.74
CA THR A 801 50.49 -19.49 -7.03
C THR A 801 50.88 -19.66 -8.49
N ARG A 802 50.66 -18.60 -9.29
CA ARG A 802 51.41 -18.49 -10.55
C ARG A 802 52.88 -18.19 -10.24
N ILE A 803 53.75 -19.03 -10.75
CA ILE A 803 55.19 -18.78 -10.63
C ILE A 803 55.55 -17.76 -11.72
N ASN A 804 56.09 -16.61 -11.31
CA ASN A 804 56.44 -15.50 -12.22
C ASN A 804 57.93 -15.40 -12.45
N GLU A 805 58.75 -16.11 -11.67
CA GLU A 805 60.18 -16.10 -11.80
C GLU A 805 60.69 -17.19 -12.76
N THR A 806 61.55 -16.80 -13.67
CA THR A 806 62.19 -17.71 -14.63
C THR A 806 63.39 -18.41 -13.98
N CYS A 807 63.60 -19.66 -14.33
CA CYS A 807 64.72 -20.41 -13.85
C CYS A 807 66.08 -19.74 -14.25
N THR A 808 66.92 -19.49 -13.28
CA THR A 808 68.27 -18.97 -13.46
C THR A 808 69.36 -19.97 -13.17
N LEU A 809 68.94 -21.22 -12.74
CA LEU A 809 69.91 -22.30 -12.50
C LEU A 809 70.43 -22.88 -13.80
N HIS A 810 69.64 -23.02 -14.81
CA HIS A 810 69.98 -23.56 -16.10
C HIS A 810 70.16 -22.39 -17.11
N THR A 811 71.36 -22.18 -17.51
CA THR A 811 71.76 -21.13 -18.46
C THR A 811 72.38 -21.77 -19.69
N LYS A 812 72.47 -21.03 -20.78
CA LYS A 812 73.16 -21.48 -22.01
C LYS A 812 74.51 -22.05 -21.64
N PRO A 813 74.85 -23.30 -22.11
CA PRO A 813 76.19 -23.81 -21.92
C PRO A 813 77.20 -22.81 -22.43
N LYS A 814 78.20 -22.52 -21.64
CA LYS A 814 79.34 -21.75 -22.14
C LYS A 814 79.94 -22.50 -23.33
N GLU A 815 80.04 -21.90 -24.47
CA GLU A 815 80.80 -22.36 -25.57
C GLU A 815 82.22 -22.54 -25.10
N GLU A 816 82.78 -23.79 -25.15
CA GLU A 816 84.16 -24.08 -24.91
C GLU A 816 84.99 -23.31 -25.95
N GLU A 817 85.86 -22.40 -25.50
CA GLU A 817 86.88 -21.77 -26.29
C GLU A 817 87.81 -22.86 -26.78
N LYS A 818 87.82 -23.13 -28.08
CA LYS A 818 88.84 -23.97 -28.74
C LYS A 818 90.18 -23.27 -28.56
N PRO A 819 91.32 -23.99 -28.20
CA PRO A 819 92.59 -23.36 -28.00
C PRO A 819 93.14 -22.81 -29.30
N VAL A 820 93.56 -21.55 -29.25
CA VAL A 820 94.21 -20.83 -30.36
C VAL A 820 95.63 -21.33 -30.51
N ASN A 821 95.88 -21.97 -31.64
CA ASN A 821 97.24 -22.29 -32.12
C ASN A 821 97.86 -21.07 -32.75
N ASN A 822 98.87 -20.47 -32.01
CA ASN A 822 99.71 -19.42 -32.51
C ASN A 822 100.69 -19.88 -33.57
N THR A 823 100.67 -19.39 -34.76
CA THR A 823 101.86 -19.10 -35.56
C THR A 823 101.69 -17.89 -36.41
N PRO A 824 102.75 -17.09 -36.53
CA PRO A 824 102.61 -15.76 -37.11
C PRO A 824 103.05 -15.70 -38.56
N ASN A 825 102.42 -14.91 -39.33
CA ASN A 825 103.14 -14.15 -40.37
C ASN A 825 102.36 -12.99 -41.04
N THR A 826 102.81 -11.79 -40.81
CA THR A 826 103.35 -10.74 -41.67
C THR A 826 102.46 -10.22 -42.86
N ASN A 827 102.36 -8.94 -42.71
CA ASN A 827 102.31 -7.89 -43.71
C ASN A 827 101.07 -7.74 -44.68
N THR A 828 100.59 -6.70 -44.91
CA THR A 828 100.96 -5.29 -45.09
C THR A 828 99.71 -4.58 -45.60
N THR A 829 99.64 -3.34 -45.05
CA THR A 829 99.28 -2.11 -45.74
C THR A 829 97.86 -1.78 -46.27
N ASN A 830 97.38 -0.76 -45.57
CA ASN A 830 96.84 0.49 -46.17
C ASN A 830 95.45 0.33 -46.88
N THR A 831 94.52 1.18 -46.67
CA THR A 831 94.47 2.59 -46.35
C THR A 831 92.94 2.98 -46.31
N THR A 832 92.75 3.93 -45.36
CA THR A 832 91.79 5.03 -45.53
C THR A 832 90.35 4.76 -45.93
N GLY A 833 89.48 5.13 -45.22
CA GLY A 833 88.90 6.41 -45.09
C GLY A 833 87.44 6.42 -45.03
N GLY A 834 86.93 7.13 -44.10
CA GLY A 834 85.86 8.06 -44.33
C GLY A 834 84.43 7.69 -43.95
N ASN A 835 84.15 7.98 -42.71
CA ASN A 835 83.18 9.06 -42.33
C ASN A 835 81.77 9.04 -42.89
N THR A 836 80.94 9.13 -41.90
CA THR A 836 79.79 10.04 -41.82
C THR A 836 78.47 9.67 -42.37
N THR A 837 77.52 9.66 -41.36
CA THR A 837 76.38 10.50 -41.22
C THR A 837 75.07 10.09 -41.92
N THR A 838 74.14 9.95 -40.95
CA THR A 838 72.82 10.57 -40.97
C THR A 838 71.79 10.24 -42.09
N GLY A 839 70.67 10.01 -41.70
CA GLY A 839 69.43 10.57 -42.31
C GLY A 839 68.26 9.67 -42.45
N ASN A 840 67.43 9.89 -41.54
CA ASN A 840 65.96 10.13 -41.74
C ASN A 840 65.30 9.79 -43.06
N GLY A 841 64.07 9.33 -42.95
CA GLY A 841 63.00 9.73 -43.86
C GLY A 841 62.11 8.61 -44.33
N ASN A 842 61.04 8.39 -43.70
CA ASN A 842 59.67 8.73 -44.12
C ASN A 842 59.17 8.19 -45.44
N THR A 843 57.98 7.65 -45.35
CA THR A 843 56.79 7.79 -46.21
C THR A 843 56.56 6.80 -47.35
N THR A 844 55.39 6.22 -47.15
CA THR A 844 54.18 6.22 -48.03
C THR A 844 54.03 5.14 -49.09
N THR A 845 52.83 4.63 -48.95
CA THR A 845 51.80 4.35 -49.99
C THR A 845 51.97 3.19 -50.97
N GLY A 846 50.89 2.44 -50.98
CA GLY A 846 50.23 2.23 -52.28
C GLY A 846 49.93 0.79 -52.55
N LYS A 847 48.71 0.43 -52.41
CA LYS A 847 47.79 -0.02 -53.42
C LYS A 847 48.10 -1.28 -54.23
N ASP A 848 47.13 -2.12 -54.16
CA ASP A 848 46.34 -2.70 -55.24
C ASP A 848 46.70 -4.05 -55.83
N ASN A 849 45.75 -4.82 -55.78
CA ASN A 849 45.06 -5.58 -56.87
C ASN A 849 45.38 -7.05 -57.19
N THR A 850 44.21 -7.74 -56.96
CA THR A 850 43.59 -8.65 -58.02
C THR A 850 44.32 -9.97 -58.31
N THR A 851 43.62 -10.99 -58.32
CA THR A 851 42.54 -11.61 -59.03
C THR A 851 42.72 -13.14 -59.14
N THR A 852 41.60 -13.78 -59.11
CA THR A 852 41.20 -14.99 -59.80
C THR A 852 41.89 -16.29 -59.43
N GLY A 853 41.24 -17.42 -59.38
CA GLY A 853 39.91 -17.80 -59.75
C GLY A 853 39.83 -19.33 -59.78
N ASN A 854 38.66 -19.80 -59.81
CA ASN A 854 38.19 -21.07 -60.35
C ASN A 854 38.68 -22.37 -59.68
N GLY A 855 37.89 -23.37 -59.50
CA GLY A 855 36.56 -23.70 -59.98
C GLY A 855 36.38 -25.20 -59.90
N ASN A 856 35.10 -25.54 -59.86
CA ASN A 856 34.52 -26.82 -60.35
C ASN A 856 34.43 -27.94 -59.26
N THR A 857 33.25 -28.21 -58.89
CA THR A 857 32.06 -28.93 -59.51
C THR A 857 32.19 -30.44 -59.43
N ILE A 858 31.13 -31.02 -59.00
CA ILE A 858 30.25 -31.99 -59.67
C ILE A 858 29.84 -33.12 -58.69
N THR A 859 28.59 -33.13 -58.38
CA THR A 859 27.48 -34.07 -58.64
C THR A 859 27.56 -35.37 -57.82
N GLY A 860 26.52 -35.92 -57.40
CA GLY A 860 25.08 -35.87 -57.69
C GLY A 860 24.42 -36.94 -56.85
N ASP A 861 23.13 -36.74 -56.77
CA ASP A 861 22.02 -37.71 -56.94
C ASP A 861 22.02 -38.96 -56.03
N ASP A 862 20.98 -39.47 -55.56
CA ASP A 862 19.54 -39.35 -55.88
C ASP A 862 18.75 -40.16 -54.81
N ASN A 863 17.52 -39.75 -54.59
CA ASN A 863 16.30 -40.54 -54.51
C ASN A 863 16.19 -41.72 -53.52
N THR A 864 15.12 -41.94 -52.89
CA THR A 864 13.67 -41.89 -53.12
C THR A 864 12.87 -42.32 -51.87
N THR A 865 11.76 -41.65 -51.66
CA THR A 865 10.37 -42.14 -51.49
C THR A 865 10.14 -43.34 -50.52
N ASN A 866 9.19 -43.38 -49.70
CA ASN A 866 7.75 -43.21 -49.75
C ASN A 866 7.13 -43.53 -48.35
N GLU A 867 6.20 -42.78 -47.97
CA GLU A 867 4.74 -43.01 -47.85
C GLU A 867 4.21 -43.87 -46.69
N ASN A 868 3.21 -43.26 -46.13
CA ASN A 868 1.95 -43.82 -45.60
C ASN A 868 2.01 -44.56 -44.27
N GLY A 869 1.19 -44.31 -43.37
CA GLY A 869 -0.18 -43.78 -43.32
C GLY A 869 -0.88 -44.22 -42.06
N ASN A 870 -1.64 -43.33 -41.56
CA ASN A 870 -3.00 -43.58 -41.08
C ASN A 870 -3.29 -44.40 -39.79
N THR A 871 -3.92 -43.67 -38.92
CA THR A 871 -5.25 -43.77 -38.32
C THR A 871 -5.41 -44.42 -36.94
N THR A 872 -6.00 -43.56 -36.16
CA THR A 872 -7.14 -43.81 -35.22
C THR A 872 -6.95 -44.75 -34.03
N GLN A 873 -6.96 -44.26 -32.86
CA GLN A 873 -8.11 -44.04 -31.98
C GLN A 873 -7.72 -43.12 -30.82
#